data_8999f9af8efedf021fcec9c422cb5e47
#
_entry.id   8999f9af8efedf021fcec9c422cb5e47
#
_cell.length_a   1.000
_cell.length_b   1.000
_cell.length_c   1.000
_cell.angle_alpha   90.00
_cell.angle_beta   90.00
_cell.angle_gamma   90.00
#
_symmetry.space_group_name_H-M   'P 1'
#
loop_
_entity.id
_entity.type
_entity.pdbx_description
1 polymer ?
#
loop_
_entity_poly.entity_id
_entity_poly.type
_entity_poly.pdbx_seq_one_letter_code
_entity_poly.pdbx_strand_id
1 'polypeptide(L)'
;MGKNVKGGNKQVKAASSNTLLGNFDKLVKVLPLLFFLGLWAVLATYESAFLFRVNELSSFIFDDLFFENMMSKPAGLLYYVSSFLVQFFYYPALGAAIYVALLYLVYLLVIKVFDLSQNYRLLALVPVVALVASNMQLGYWIFYLKQPGYFYMALVATLLLLLALLLYKRLNEPLRIVFVIIWCVVGYPLFGAYALVSALALGLYSLVTAVAGRKKLLMPLLTLLVAVVAVCAVPQVYYHFYTSVCSEYLYGAGLPITQWVTSYVAKVEHDTKSYWYNIYVYWVPFVVLMLSFVGLCVCMLFRARLREDSKAKYLVAASVVLYAVLFLWVYWYNDNNFRIENRQNKAMWECRWRDVADYAKDAQVPTRQVVMNKNIALFKLGVAGAEMFSYPDGSSDILAPMSVHLSQTGGKMTYYQYGKFNYSYRWCMEDAVEYGWRYEYLKHAARSMLLAGEYRLAQRYVDILKRTIFYRAWAKEIENYIKNPDLIEKTNEFAMPLQLFCYPDELSVDDSFVEAFLTKKFKYVPEGVTPLYLEVALTSAMIRKDQKAFWYILERYLNECQPTKLPKNYQEALILFLNLDKGNTVSVGPAFVDKFVSKSVQRRLESFVAKTKNYKGMKEAEMAPYFKDYDDTYFYFYFFIRKIRTN
;
A
#
# COMPACT_ATOMS: atom_id res chain seq x y z
N MET A 1 -23.44 74.05 2.36
CA MET A 1 -23.68 72.76 1.76
C MET A 1 -22.43 71.85 2.02
N GLY A 2 -22.48 70.94 2.94
CA GLY A 2 -21.30 70.15 3.24
C GLY A 2 -21.44 69.32 4.52
N LYS A 3 -22.49 68.50 4.64
CA LYS A 3 -22.64 67.60 5.83
C LYS A 3 -23.44 66.35 5.55
N ASN A 4 -23.33 65.69 4.41
CA ASN A 4 -24.09 64.37 4.21
C ASN A 4 -23.36 63.32 3.41
N VAL A 5 -22.02 63.31 3.32
CA VAL A 5 -21.30 62.23 2.57
C VAL A 5 -20.62 61.21 3.48
N LYS A 6 -20.49 61.43 4.81
CA LYS A 6 -19.84 60.48 5.73
C LYS A 6 -20.77 59.33 6.29
N GLY A 7 -22.08 59.47 6.17
CA GLY A 7 -23.04 58.45 6.68
C GLY A 7 -23.27 57.28 5.72
N GLY A 8 -23.26 57.51 4.41
CA GLY A 8 -23.52 56.48 3.40
C GLY A 8 -22.43 55.41 3.30
N ASN A 9 -21.14 55.79 3.46
CA ASN A 9 -20.01 54.86 3.38
C ASN A 9 -19.89 53.91 4.60
N LYS A 10 -20.42 54.29 5.77
CA LYS A 10 -20.47 53.39 6.95
C LYS A 10 -21.60 52.38 6.85
N GLN A 11 -22.77 52.76 6.32
CA GLN A 11 -23.89 51.80 6.14
C GLN A 11 -23.63 50.80 5.01
N VAL A 12 -23.01 51.21 3.90
CA VAL A 12 -22.64 50.27 2.80
C VAL A 12 -21.52 49.33 3.23
N LYS A 13 -20.53 49.80 4.01
CA LYS A 13 -19.50 48.89 4.60
C LYS A 13 -20.08 47.95 5.65
N ALA A 14 -21.06 48.39 6.45
CA ALA A 14 -21.72 47.54 7.44
C ALA A 14 -22.64 46.51 6.77
N ALA A 15 -23.36 46.86 5.72
CA ALA A 15 -24.20 45.94 4.95
C ALA A 15 -23.39 44.92 4.15
N SER A 16 -22.25 45.31 3.55
CA SER A 16 -21.35 44.37 2.86
C SER A 16 -20.61 43.45 3.83
N SER A 17 -20.26 43.90 5.03
CA SER A 17 -19.67 43.07 6.07
C SER A 17 -20.66 42.06 6.62
N ASN A 18 -21.93 42.42 6.78
CA ASN A 18 -22.97 41.49 7.27
C ASN A 18 -23.33 40.43 6.23
N THR A 19 -23.30 40.73 4.95
CA THR A 19 -23.52 39.76 3.86
C THR A 19 -22.33 38.83 3.73
N LEU A 20 -21.09 39.29 3.85
CA LEU A 20 -19.89 38.46 3.86
C LEU A 20 -19.84 37.53 5.07
N LEU A 21 -20.20 38.03 6.27
CA LEU A 21 -20.28 37.26 7.50
C LEU A 21 -21.40 36.18 7.42
N GLY A 22 -22.57 36.53 6.87
CA GLY A 22 -23.65 35.57 6.66
C GLY A 22 -23.31 34.46 5.66
N ASN A 23 -22.54 34.75 4.62
CA ASN A 23 -22.04 33.77 3.66
C ASN A 23 -20.96 32.86 4.28
N PHE A 24 -20.09 33.39 5.12
CA PHE A 24 -19.09 32.60 5.85
C PHE A 24 -19.75 31.62 6.84
N ASP A 25 -20.75 32.06 7.59
CA ASP A 25 -21.51 31.18 8.52
C ASP A 25 -22.21 30.02 7.77
N LYS A 26 -22.70 30.27 6.56
CA LYS A 26 -23.23 29.20 5.69
C LYS A 26 -22.13 28.25 5.24
N LEU A 27 -20.99 28.79 4.79
CA LEU A 27 -19.84 27.98 4.36
C LEU A 27 -19.34 27.07 5.49
N VAL A 28 -19.16 27.58 6.70
CA VAL A 28 -18.70 26.83 7.87
C VAL A 28 -19.65 25.69 8.23
N LYS A 29 -20.95 25.83 7.97
CA LYS A 29 -21.93 24.74 8.20
C LYS A 29 -21.87 23.66 7.13
N VAL A 30 -21.54 24.02 5.88
CA VAL A 30 -21.48 23.07 4.75
C VAL A 30 -20.10 22.38 4.65
N LEU A 31 -19.06 23.01 5.19
CA LEU A 31 -17.68 22.54 5.09
C LEU A 31 -17.44 21.08 5.54
N PRO A 32 -18.03 20.58 6.66
CA PRO A 32 -17.87 19.18 7.03
C PRO A 32 -18.44 18.24 5.97
N LEU A 33 -19.59 18.56 5.40
CA LEU A 33 -20.19 17.75 4.35
C LEU A 33 -19.29 17.69 3.12
N LEU A 34 -18.78 18.84 2.69
CA LEU A 34 -17.84 18.93 1.56
C LEU A 34 -16.56 18.12 1.84
N PHE A 35 -16.04 18.17 3.07
CA PHE A 35 -14.88 17.40 3.48
C PHE A 35 -15.13 15.90 3.34
N PHE A 36 -16.23 15.37 3.87
CA PHE A 36 -16.52 13.94 3.81
C PHE A 36 -16.83 13.45 2.39
N LEU A 37 -17.58 14.23 1.60
CA LEU A 37 -17.83 13.90 0.19
C LEU A 37 -16.56 13.95 -0.66
N GLY A 38 -15.71 14.98 -0.45
CA GLY A 38 -14.43 15.09 -1.12
C GLY A 38 -13.48 13.95 -0.75
N LEU A 39 -13.41 13.60 0.55
CA LEU A 39 -12.63 12.48 1.02
C LEU A 39 -13.10 11.16 0.39
N TRP A 40 -14.41 10.90 0.37
CA TRP A 40 -14.96 9.73 -0.31
C TRP A 40 -14.59 9.68 -1.78
N ALA A 41 -14.74 10.79 -2.50
CA ALA A 41 -14.41 10.85 -3.93
C ALA A 41 -12.92 10.56 -4.19
N VAL A 42 -12.01 11.14 -3.40
CA VAL A 42 -10.57 10.87 -3.51
C VAL A 42 -10.25 9.41 -3.23
N LEU A 43 -10.80 8.84 -2.16
CA LEU A 43 -10.56 7.43 -1.80
C LEU A 43 -11.17 6.46 -2.83
N ALA A 44 -12.35 6.75 -3.34
CA ALA A 44 -13.05 5.90 -4.30
C ALA A 44 -12.42 5.93 -5.71
N THR A 45 -11.74 7.01 -6.09
CA THR A 45 -11.16 7.18 -7.43
C THR A 45 -9.63 7.13 -7.42
N TYR A 46 -9.01 8.14 -6.82
CA TYR A 46 -7.56 8.33 -6.84
C TYR A 46 -6.80 7.24 -6.07
N GLU A 47 -7.29 6.86 -4.89
CA GLU A 47 -6.69 5.83 -4.03
C GLU A 47 -7.38 4.45 -4.17
N SER A 48 -8.20 4.26 -5.21
CA SER A 48 -8.96 3.01 -5.38
C SER A 48 -8.06 1.77 -5.47
N ALA A 49 -6.93 1.86 -6.16
CA ALA A 49 -5.98 0.76 -6.28
C ALA A 49 -5.25 0.48 -4.96
N PHE A 50 -4.94 1.52 -4.18
CA PHE A 50 -4.39 1.39 -2.84
C PHE A 50 -5.37 0.68 -1.89
N LEU A 51 -6.64 1.09 -1.86
CA LEU A 51 -7.65 0.43 -1.03
C LEU A 51 -7.85 -1.03 -1.42
N PHE A 52 -7.86 -1.34 -2.72
CA PHE A 52 -7.89 -2.71 -3.20
C PHE A 52 -6.67 -3.49 -2.70
N ARG A 53 -5.48 -2.90 -2.74
CA ARG A 53 -4.25 -3.51 -2.21
C ARG A 53 -4.33 -3.78 -0.72
N VAL A 54 -4.88 -2.84 0.07
CA VAL A 54 -5.13 -3.02 1.52
C VAL A 54 -6.04 -4.22 1.78
N ASN A 55 -7.09 -4.42 0.96
CA ASN A 55 -7.91 -5.61 1.05
C ASN A 55 -7.11 -6.89 0.76
N GLU A 56 -6.32 -6.93 -0.32
CA GLU A 56 -5.53 -8.11 -0.67
C GLU A 56 -4.51 -8.49 0.40
N LEU A 57 -3.93 -7.49 1.10
CA LEU A 57 -3.01 -7.67 2.22
C LEU A 57 -3.70 -7.93 3.57
N SER A 58 -4.98 -8.20 3.58
CA SER A 58 -5.77 -8.60 4.75
C SER A 58 -6.45 -9.95 4.53
N SER A 59 -7.12 -10.45 5.56
CA SER A 59 -8.01 -11.61 5.45
C SER A 59 -9.13 -11.54 6.48
N PHE A 60 -10.28 -12.03 6.08
CA PHE A 60 -11.38 -12.35 6.97
C PHE A 60 -12.06 -13.64 6.48
N ILE A 61 -12.17 -14.61 7.35
CA ILE A 61 -12.69 -15.94 7.03
C ILE A 61 -13.84 -16.24 7.99
N PHE A 62 -14.99 -16.65 7.47
CA PHE A 62 -16.12 -17.10 8.28
C PHE A 62 -15.84 -18.53 8.77
N ASP A 63 -15.09 -18.63 9.86
CA ASP A 63 -14.70 -19.90 10.47
C ASP A 63 -14.50 -19.71 11.98
N ASP A 64 -14.89 -20.71 12.76
CA ASP A 64 -14.76 -20.70 14.21
C ASP A 64 -13.29 -20.65 14.63
N LEU A 65 -12.40 -21.39 13.93
CA LEU A 65 -10.96 -21.35 14.19
C LEU A 65 -10.36 -19.95 13.94
N PHE A 66 -10.84 -19.24 12.92
CA PHE A 66 -10.40 -17.87 12.66
C PHE A 66 -10.82 -16.93 13.80
N PHE A 67 -12.04 -17.05 14.28
CA PHE A 67 -12.54 -16.28 15.41
C PHE A 67 -11.73 -16.61 16.69
N GLU A 68 -11.55 -17.87 17.03
CA GLU A 68 -10.79 -18.32 18.19
C GLU A 68 -9.34 -17.83 18.15
N ASN A 69 -8.69 -17.89 16.97
CA ASN A 69 -7.33 -17.39 16.79
C ASN A 69 -7.25 -15.85 17.00
N MET A 70 -8.26 -15.10 16.55
CA MET A 70 -8.30 -13.66 16.81
C MET A 70 -8.50 -13.38 18.31
N MET A 71 -9.40 -14.12 18.97
CA MET A 71 -9.69 -13.94 20.41
C MET A 71 -8.59 -14.48 21.32
N SER A 72 -7.66 -15.28 20.84
CA SER A 72 -6.53 -15.79 21.63
C SER A 72 -5.48 -14.72 21.99
N LYS A 73 -5.63 -13.51 21.50
CA LYS A 73 -4.72 -12.38 21.71
C LYS A 73 -5.48 -11.19 22.30
N PRO A 74 -4.82 -10.32 23.11
CA PRO A 74 -5.40 -9.04 23.50
C PRO A 74 -5.77 -8.22 22.26
N ALA A 75 -6.86 -7.49 22.32
CA ALA A 75 -7.50 -6.78 21.21
C ALA A 75 -8.24 -7.71 20.20
N GLY A 76 -8.58 -8.94 20.58
CA GLY A 76 -9.13 -9.94 19.67
C GLY A 76 -10.39 -9.49 18.93
N LEU A 77 -11.36 -8.91 19.64
CA LEU A 77 -12.59 -8.41 18.99
C LEU A 77 -12.31 -7.21 18.07
N LEU A 78 -11.37 -6.35 18.44
CA LEU A 78 -10.97 -5.22 17.58
C LEU A 78 -10.35 -5.71 16.28
N TYR A 79 -9.47 -6.73 16.33
CA TYR A 79 -8.93 -7.36 15.13
C TYR A 79 -10.02 -7.98 14.27
N TYR A 80 -10.94 -8.72 14.88
CA TYR A 80 -12.01 -9.41 14.17
C TYR A 80 -12.93 -8.44 13.43
N VAL A 81 -13.46 -7.41 14.13
CA VAL A 81 -14.34 -6.40 13.54
C VAL A 81 -13.62 -5.57 12.46
N SER A 82 -12.37 -5.18 12.73
CA SER A 82 -11.59 -4.38 11.79
C SER A 82 -11.25 -5.17 10.52
N SER A 83 -10.90 -6.45 10.64
CA SER A 83 -10.67 -7.34 9.49
C SER A 83 -11.95 -7.56 8.68
N PHE A 84 -13.10 -7.69 9.36
CA PHE A 84 -14.39 -7.76 8.68
C PHE A 84 -14.67 -6.51 7.86
N LEU A 85 -14.36 -5.33 8.35
CA LEU A 85 -14.60 -4.08 7.63
C LEU A 85 -13.65 -3.88 6.45
N VAL A 86 -12.38 -4.30 6.55
CA VAL A 86 -11.39 -4.14 5.48
C VAL A 86 -11.79 -4.89 4.21
N GLN A 87 -12.48 -6.03 4.32
CA GLN A 87 -12.86 -6.81 3.15
C GLN A 87 -13.73 -6.03 2.14
N PHE A 88 -14.47 -5.00 2.58
CA PHE A 88 -15.28 -4.17 1.68
C PHE A 88 -14.45 -3.31 0.73
N PHE A 89 -13.15 -3.14 0.95
CA PHE A 89 -12.25 -2.51 -0.01
C PHE A 89 -12.02 -3.36 -1.27
N TYR A 90 -12.54 -4.59 -1.33
CA TYR A 90 -12.66 -5.34 -2.59
C TYR A 90 -13.37 -4.50 -3.66
N TYR A 91 -14.41 -3.77 -3.27
CA TYR A 91 -15.04 -2.70 -4.05
C TYR A 91 -14.63 -1.35 -3.45
N PRO A 92 -13.57 -0.69 -3.96
CA PRO A 92 -12.99 0.49 -3.31
C PRO A 92 -14.00 1.61 -3.01
N ALA A 93 -14.95 1.85 -3.91
CA ALA A 93 -15.98 2.88 -3.71
C ALA A 93 -16.91 2.56 -2.53
N LEU A 94 -17.31 1.27 -2.37
CA LEU A 94 -18.12 0.80 -1.25
C LEU A 94 -17.34 0.86 0.06
N GLY A 95 -16.12 0.32 0.07
CA GLY A 95 -15.27 0.34 1.25
C GLY A 95 -14.94 1.78 1.70
N ALA A 96 -14.64 2.67 0.75
CA ALA A 96 -14.46 4.10 1.03
C ALA A 96 -15.71 4.74 1.62
N ALA A 97 -16.92 4.38 1.11
CA ALA A 97 -18.18 4.90 1.65
C ALA A 97 -18.39 4.47 3.12
N ILE A 98 -18.15 3.19 3.43
CA ILE A 98 -18.22 2.66 4.80
C ILE A 98 -17.22 3.37 5.70
N TYR A 99 -15.96 3.51 5.26
CA TYR A 99 -14.91 4.18 6.02
C TYR A 99 -15.27 5.64 6.33
N VAL A 100 -15.71 6.39 5.33
CA VAL A 100 -16.10 7.80 5.48
C VAL A 100 -17.37 7.94 6.34
N ALA A 101 -18.34 7.02 6.22
CA ALA A 101 -19.52 7.01 7.06
C ALA A 101 -19.18 6.81 8.55
N LEU A 102 -18.25 5.91 8.86
CA LEU A 102 -17.75 5.71 10.23
C LEU A 102 -16.97 6.92 10.74
N LEU A 103 -16.16 7.58 9.90
CA LEU A 103 -15.49 8.84 10.24
C LEU A 103 -16.52 9.96 10.50
N TYR A 104 -17.59 10.02 9.72
CA TYR A 104 -18.69 10.97 9.95
C TYR A 104 -19.40 10.69 11.28
N LEU A 105 -19.56 9.41 11.64
CA LEU A 105 -20.09 9.02 12.94
C LEU A 105 -19.18 9.46 14.08
N VAL A 106 -17.85 9.34 13.93
CA VAL A 106 -16.87 9.92 14.90
C VAL A 106 -17.11 11.42 15.06
N TYR A 107 -17.21 12.15 13.96
CA TYR A 107 -17.49 13.60 13.96
C TYR A 107 -18.75 13.94 14.74
N LEU A 108 -19.86 13.23 14.51
CA LEU A 108 -21.14 13.45 15.21
C LEU A 108 -21.03 13.11 16.70
N LEU A 109 -20.36 11.99 17.05
CA LEU A 109 -20.19 11.56 18.42
C LEU A 109 -19.30 12.54 19.22
N VAL A 110 -18.24 13.06 18.63
CA VAL A 110 -17.39 14.10 19.25
C VAL A 110 -18.22 15.34 19.58
N ILE A 111 -19.05 15.83 18.64
CA ILE A 111 -19.94 16.97 18.91
C ILE A 111 -20.85 16.67 20.11
N LYS A 112 -21.42 15.45 20.17
CA LYS A 112 -22.35 15.06 21.22
C LYS A 112 -21.68 14.81 22.57
N VAL A 113 -20.49 14.17 22.58
CA VAL A 113 -19.73 13.89 23.82
C VAL A 113 -19.25 15.17 24.46
N PHE A 114 -18.69 16.10 23.68
CA PHE A 114 -18.11 17.34 24.18
C PHE A 114 -19.09 18.53 24.14
N ASP A 115 -20.37 18.29 23.78
CA ASP A 115 -21.43 19.30 23.69
C ASP A 115 -21.00 20.55 22.91
N LEU A 116 -20.36 20.38 21.76
CA LEU A 116 -19.84 21.46 20.94
C LEU A 116 -20.98 22.29 20.35
N SER A 117 -20.94 23.59 20.60
CA SER A 117 -21.90 24.51 20.01
C SER A 117 -21.76 24.61 18.49
N GLN A 118 -22.79 25.08 17.78
CA GLN A 118 -22.78 25.17 16.31
C GLN A 118 -21.54 25.91 15.77
N ASN A 119 -21.07 26.92 16.47
CA ASN A 119 -19.95 27.76 16.07
C ASN A 119 -18.58 27.02 16.14
N TYR A 120 -18.48 25.94 16.91
CA TYR A 120 -17.23 25.22 17.17
C TYR A 120 -17.27 23.76 16.70
N ARG A 121 -18.29 23.37 15.93
CA ARG A 121 -18.44 21.99 15.42
C ARG A 121 -17.25 21.53 14.57
N LEU A 122 -16.55 22.46 13.90
CA LEU A 122 -15.37 22.14 13.10
C LEU A 122 -14.24 21.54 13.94
N LEU A 123 -14.15 21.83 15.25
CA LEU A 123 -13.16 21.18 16.14
C LEU A 123 -13.29 19.66 16.13
N ALA A 124 -14.48 19.13 15.88
CA ALA A 124 -14.69 17.69 15.78
C ALA A 124 -14.02 17.07 14.54
N LEU A 125 -13.56 17.85 13.56
CA LEU A 125 -12.76 17.36 12.43
C LEU A 125 -11.32 17.05 12.83
N VAL A 126 -10.79 17.61 13.91
CA VAL A 126 -9.38 17.42 14.31
C VAL A 126 -9.04 15.93 14.52
N PRO A 127 -9.76 15.16 15.35
CA PRO A 127 -9.52 13.72 15.48
C PRO A 127 -9.80 12.93 14.20
N VAL A 128 -10.77 13.36 13.38
CA VAL A 128 -11.09 12.73 12.09
C VAL A 128 -9.92 12.86 11.12
N VAL A 129 -9.35 14.04 10.99
CA VAL A 129 -8.18 14.30 10.14
C VAL A 129 -6.97 13.47 10.59
N ALA A 130 -6.75 13.35 11.91
CA ALA A 130 -5.69 12.51 12.46
C ALA A 130 -5.90 11.02 12.14
N LEU A 131 -7.15 10.52 12.20
CA LEU A 131 -7.49 9.15 11.80
C LEU A 131 -7.25 8.89 10.31
N VAL A 132 -7.58 9.83 9.44
CA VAL A 132 -7.29 9.71 8.00
C VAL A 132 -5.79 9.70 7.76
N ALA A 133 -5.07 10.64 8.35
CA ALA A 133 -3.62 10.76 8.20
C ALA A 133 -2.88 9.50 8.68
N SER A 134 -3.32 8.86 9.78
CA SER A 134 -2.69 7.64 10.31
C SER A 134 -2.69 6.48 9.32
N ASN A 135 -3.67 6.42 8.41
CA ASN A 135 -3.77 5.40 7.37
C ASN A 135 -3.10 5.82 6.06
N MET A 136 -3.29 7.09 5.65
CA MET A 136 -2.80 7.56 4.36
C MET A 136 -1.27 7.75 4.31
N GLN A 137 -0.60 7.83 5.45
CA GLN A 137 0.86 7.94 5.51
C GLN A 137 1.62 6.63 5.28
N LEU A 138 0.92 5.47 5.30
CA LEU A 138 1.57 4.16 5.36
C LEU A 138 2.44 3.85 4.14
N GLY A 139 1.96 4.10 2.92
CA GLY A 139 2.70 3.76 1.72
C GLY A 139 3.16 2.29 1.71
N TYR A 140 4.44 2.05 1.43
CA TYR A 140 5.02 0.69 1.41
C TYR A 140 4.98 -0.04 2.76
N TRP A 141 4.73 0.65 3.89
CA TRP A 141 4.61 -0.03 5.19
C TRP A 141 3.44 -1.01 5.26
N ILE A 142 2.45 -0.90 4.38
CA ILE A 142 1.32 -1.84 4.32
C ILE A 142 1.78 -3.31 4.14
N PHE A 143 2.90 -3.54 3.47
CA PHE A 143 3.44 -4.88 3.26
C PHE A 143 3.96 -5.52 4.55
N TYR A 144 4.43 -4.70 5.48
CA TYR A 144 5.03 -5.13 6.75
C TYR A 144 4.07 -5.19 7.93
N LEU A 145 2.83 -4.75 7.78
CA LEU A 145 1.86 -4.75 8.86
C LEU A 145 1.46 -6.19 9.21
N LYS A 146 1.74 -6.61 10.45
CA LYS A 146 1.38 -7.95 10.96
C LYS A 146 -0.06 -8.03 11.49
N GLN A 147 -0.75 -6.89 11.59
CA GLN A 147 -2.05 -6.81 12.22
C GLN A 147 -3.16 -6.86 11.18
N PRO A 148 -4.03 -7.87 11.22
CA PRO A 148 -5.19 -7.89 10.37
C PRO A 148 -6.12 -6.71 10.71
N GLY A 149 -6.74 -6.13 9.70
CA GLY A 149 -7.71 -5.06 9.90
C GLY A 149 -7.15 -3.71 10.30
N TYR A 150 -5.83 -3.51 10.27
CA TYR A 150 -5.15 -2.29 10.68
C TYR A 150 -5.90 -1.00 10.32
N PHE A 151 -6.39 -0.91 9.09
CA PHE A 151 -6.99 0.31 8.53
C PHE A 151 -8.22 0.82 9.30
N TYR A 152 -8.94 -0.07 9.99
CA TYR A 152 -10.12 0.27 10.78
C TYR A 152 -9.87 0.30 12.29
N MET A 153 -8.74 -0.22 12.78
CA MET A 153 -8.52 -0.43 14.22
C MET A 153 -8.63 0.87 15.04
N ALA A 154 -7.87 1.89 14.66
CA ALA A 154 -7.90 3.18 15.36
C ALA A 154 -9.29 3.85 15.27
N LEU A 155 -9.96 3.73 14.13
CA LEU A 155 -11.31 4.26 13.91
C LEU A 155 -12.35 3.56 14.77
N VAL A 156 -12.38 2.22 14.78
CA VAL A 156 -13.31 1.43 15.59
C VAL A 156 -13.04 1.67 17.07
N ALA A 157 -11.78 1.69 17.51
CA ALA A 157 -11.41 1.98 18.87
C ALA A 157 -11.86 3.40 19.31
N THR A 158 -11.72 4.39 18.44
CA THR A 158 -12.20 5.77 18.69
C THR A 158 -13.71 5.82 18.82
N LEU A 159 -14.46 5.09 17.99
CA LEU A 159 -15.92 4.98 18.11
C LEU A 159 -16.32 4.35 19.46
N LEU A 160 -15.64 3.29 19.87
CA LEU A 160 -15.89 2.62 21.15
C LEU A 160 -15.60 3.55 22.35
N LEU A 161 -14.49 4.30 22.32
CA LEU A 161 -14.18 5.32 23.32
C LEU A 161 -15.31 6.37 23.42
N LEU A 162 -15.77 6.89 22.29
CA LEU A 162 -16.83 7.91 22.27
C LEU A 162 -18.17 7.37 22.78
N LEU A 163 -18.51 6.12 22.44
CA LEU A 163 -19.68 5.45 22.96
C LEU A 163 -19.56 5.20 24.49
N ALA A 164 -18.39 4.76 24.94
CA ALA A 164 -18.10 4.62 26.37
C ALA A 164 -18.26 5.94 27.12
N LEU A 165 -17.74 7.05 26.57
CA LEU A 165 -17.92 8.39 27.14
C LEU A 165 -19.38 8.81 27.21
N LEU A 166 -20.20 8.50 26.20
CA LEU A 166 -21.64 8.78 26.22
C LEU A 166 -22.37 8.01 27.34
N LEU A 167 -22.05 6.74 27.53
CA LEU A 167 -22.58 5.94 28.63
C LEU A 167 -22.10 6.47 29.97
N TYR A 168 -20.80 6.75 30.09
CA TYR A 168 -20.17 7.28 31.30
C TYR A 168 -20.77 8.61 31.77
N LYS A 169 -21.16 9.50 30.84
CA LYS A 169 -21.84 10.77 31.16
C LYS A 169 -23.15 10.56 31.95
N ARG A 170 -23.82 9.44 31.75
CA ARG A 170 -25.12 9.13 32.38
C ARG A 170 -24.99 8.52 33.79
N LEU A 171 -23.76 8.08 34.14
CA LEU A 171 -23.50 7.43 35.41
C LEU A 171 -23.26 8.45 36.53
N ASN A 172 -23.72 8.10 37.76
CA ASN A 172 -23.34 8.81 38.96
C ASN A 172 -21.89 8.50 39.37
N GLU A 173 -21.28 9.31 40.22
CA GLU A 173 -19.84 9.24 40.50
C GLU A 173 -19.35 7.87 41.04
N PRO A 174 -20.03 7.17 41.99
CA PRO A 174 -19.61 5.82 42.38
C PRO A 174 -19.63 4.81 41.24
N LEU A 175 -20.68 4.84 40.42
CA LEU A 175 -20.79 3.93 39.26
C LEU A 175 -19.73 4.21 38.20
N ARG A 176 -19.20 5.42 38.12
CA ARG A 176 -18.09 5.77 37.20
C ARG A 176 -16.81 5.02 37.54
N ILE A 177 -16.49 4.86 38.80
CA ILE A 177 -15.33 4.08 39.25
C ILE A 177 -15.49 2.61 38.85
N VAL A 178 -16.65 2.04 39.14
CA VAL A 178 -16.96 0.65 38.78
C VAL A 178 -16.91 0.46 37.24
N PHE A 179 -17.44 1.41 36.48
CA PHE A 179 -17.40 1.37 35.03
C PHE A 179 -15.96 1.36 34.49
N VAL A 180 -15.06 2.18 35.01
CA VAL A 180 -13.64 2.22 34.58
C VAL A 180 -12.96 0.88 34.87
N ILE A 181 -13.22 0.25 36.01
CA ILE A 181 -12.66 -1.07 36.34
C ILE A 181 -13.16 -2.12 35.36
N ILE A 182 -14.48 -2.21 35.13
CA ILE A 182 -15.09 -3.15 34.20
C ILE A 182 -14.57 -2.88 32.79
N TRP A 183 -14.46 -1.61 32.40
CA TRP A 183 -13.94 -1.22 31.07
C TRP A 183 -12.49 -1.67 30.86
N CYS A 184 -11.62 -1.59 31.88
CA CYS A 184 -10.25 -2.11 31.77
C CYS A 184 -10.24 -3.64 31.73
N VAL A 185 -10.94 -4.30 32.64
CA VAL A 185 -10.89 -5.77 32.78
C VAL A 185 -11.50 -6.47 31.56
N VAL A 186 -12.68 -6.04 31.12
CA VAL A 186 -13.35 -6.63 29.97
C VAL A 186 -12.80 -6.05 28.65
N GLY A 187 -12.45 -4.78 28.64
CA GLY A 187 -12.00 -4.08 27.45
C GLY A 187 -10.60 -4.48 26.99
N TYR A 188 -9.69 -4.81 27.89
CA TYR A 188 -8.32 -5.17 27.51
C TYR A 188 -8.24 -6.42 26.60
N PRO A 189 -8.86 -7.56 26.92
CA PRO A 189 -8.90 -8.70 26.01
C PRO A 189 -9.60 -8.38 24.67
N LEU A 190 -10.62 -7.52 24.69
CA LEU A 190 -11.41 -7.20 23.50
C LEU A 190 -10.77 -6.12 22.62
N PHE A 191 -10.16 -5.09 23.21
CA PHE A 191 -9.70 -3.88 22.52
C PHE A 191 -8.22 -3.54 22.77
N GLY A 192 -7.51 -4.32 23.57
CA GLY A 192 -6.09 -4.17 23.87
C GLY A 192 -5.72 -2.84 24.49
N ALA A 193 -4.62 -2.25 24.04
CA ALA A 193 -4.12 -0.97 24.52
C ALA A 193 -5.12 0.20 24.34
N TYR A 194 -6.03 0.12 23.37
CA TYR A 194 -7.07 1.13 23.21
C TYR A 194 -8.05 1.17 24.39
N ALA A 195 -8.33 0.04 25.04
CA ALA A 195 -9.12 0.02 26.27
C ALA A 195 -8.40 0.73 27.42
N LEU A 196 -7.07 0.55 27.53
CA LEU A 196 -6.25 1.20 28.54
C LEU A 196 -6.22 2.72 28.34
N VAL A 197 -5.95 3.17 27.12
CA VAL A 197 -5.95 4.60 26.74
C VAL A 197 -7.34 5.20 26.97
N SER A 198 -8.41 4.49 26.63
CA SER A 198 -9.77 4.98 26.84
C SER A 198 -10.13 5.07 28.32
N ALA A 199 -9.65 4.17 29.19
CA ALA A 199 -9.85 4.27 30.62
C ALA A 199 -9.21 5.53 31.24
N LEU A 200 -7.98 5.86 30.81
CA LEU A 200 -7.34 7.13 31.17
C LEU A 200 -8.13 8.34 30.68
N ALA A 201 -8.64 8.27 29.45
CA ALA A 201 -9.50 9.33 28.89
C ALA A 201 -10.81 9.52 29.68
N LEU A 202 -11.43 8.42 30.16
CA LEU A 202 -12.61 8.47 31.03
C LEU A 202 -12.28 9.15 32.37
N GLY A 203 -11.16 8.78 33.00
CA GLY A 203 -10.68 9.40 34.24
C GLY A 203 -10.40 10.91 34.05
N LEU A 204 -9.70 11.27 33.02
CA LEU A 204 -9.41 12.67 32.65
C LEU A 204 -10.70 13.46 32.41
N TYR A 205 -11.64 12.89 31.62
CA TYR A 205 -12.94 13.50 31.37
C TYR A 205 -13.72 13.76 32.66
N SER A 206 -13.69 12.84 33.65
CA SER A 206 -14.33 13.02 34.95
C SER A 206 -13.73 14.22 35.69
N LEU A 207 -12.39 14.31 35.73
CA LEU A 207 -11.68 15.39 36.39
C LEU A 207 -12.01 16.75 35.76
N VAL A 208 -11.92 16.84 34.41
CA VAL A 208 -12.19 18.08 33.66
C VAL A 208 -13.65 18.54 33.87
N THR A 209 -14.59 17.61 33.79
CA THR A 209 -16.02 17.97 34.01
C THR A 209 -16.32 18.43 35.44
N ALA A 210 -15.62 17.89 36.43
CA ALA A 210 -15.75 18.35 37.82
C ALA A 210 -15.15 19.74 38.02
N VAL A 211 -13.96 20.01 37.46
CA VAL A 211 -13.34 21.34 37.50
C VAL A 211 -14.23 22.36 36.77
N ALA A 212 -14.72 22.05 35.58
CA ALA A 212 -15.62 22.93 34.83
C ALA A 212 -16.93 23.23 35.58
N GLY A 213 -17.47 22.23 36.28
CA GLY A 213 -18.70 22.34 37.07
C GLY A 213 -18.49 22.83 38.49
N ARG A 214 -17.26 23.18 38.92
CA ARG A 214 -16.90 23.55 40.27
C ARG A 214 -17.38 22.54 41.33
N LYS A 215 -17.33 21.25 41.02
CA LYS A 215 -17.72 20.15 41.91
C LYS A 215 -16.56 19.70 42.78
N LYS A 216 -16.87 18.90 43.84
CA LYS A 216 -15.84 18.26 44.67
C LYS A 216 -14.93 17.37 43.80
N LEU A 217 -13.61 17.53 43.97
CA LEU A 217 -12.61 16.85 43.15
C LEU A 217 -12.23 15.44 43.63
N LEU A 218 -12.63 15.06 44.87
CA LEU A 218 -12.20 13.81 45.49
C LEU A 218 -12.58 12.58 44.66
N MET A 219 -13.84 12.44 44.26
CA MET A 219 -14.31 11.29 43.44
C MET A 219 -13.72 11.26 42.02
N PRO A 220 -13.65 12.37 41.28
CA PRO A 220 -12.94 12.42 40.01
C PRO A 220 -11.46 12.07 40.08
N LEU A 221 -10.75 12.54 41.12
CA LEU A 221 -9.35 12.18 41.37
C LEU A 221 -9.20 10.68 41.69
N LEU A 222 -10.10 10.14 42.51
CA LEU A 222 -10.13 8.71 42.80
C LEU A 222 -10.40 7.88 41.53
N THR A 223 -11.31 8.34 40.66
CA THR A 223 -11.59 7.67 39.39
C THR A 223 -10.35 7.65 38.47
N LEU A 224 -9.63 8.76 38.40
CA LEU A 224 -8.39 8.82 37.60
C LEU A 224 -7.30 7.92 38.23
N LEU A 225 -7.16 7.91 39.56
CA LEU A 225 -6.21 7.03 40.26
C LEU A 225 -6.54 5.56 39.96
N VAL A 226 -7.81 5.16 40.06
CA VAL A 226 -8.27 3.81 39.77
C VAL A 226 -8.00 3.47 38.30
N ALA A 227 -8.20 4.40 37.35
CA ALA A 227 -7.86 4.19 35.96
C ALA A 227 -6.37 3.91 35.78
N VAL A 228 -5.49 4.69 36.39
CA VAL A 228 -4.04 4.48 36.36
C VAL A 228 -3.65 3.12 36.95
N VAL A 229 -4.17 2.76 38.11
CA VAL A 229 -3.90 1.46 38.73
C VAL A 229 -4.39 0.31 37.84
N ALA A 230 -5.61 0.41 37.28
CA ALA A 230 -6.17 -0.61 36.42
C ALA A 230 -5.34 -0.76 35.11
N VAL A 231 -4.89 0.34 34.52
CA VAL A 231 -4.01 0.32 33.34
C VAL A 231 -2.69 -0.41 33.62
N CYS A 232 -2.12 -0.23 34.80
CA CYS A 232 -0.89 -0.93 35.19
C CYS A 232 -1.12 -2.41 35.51
N ALA A 233 -2.20 -2.72 36.25
CA ALA A 233 -2.43 -4.06 36.78
C ALA A 233 -3.09 -5.03 35.81
N VAL A 234 -4.09 -4.58 35.06
CA VAL A 234 -4.88 -5.48 34.18
C VAL A 234 -4.04 -6.22 33.14
N PRO A 235 -3.13 -5.57 32.36
CA PRO A 235 -2.30 -6.29 31.42
C PRO A 235 -1.41 -7.34 32.08
N GLN A 236 -0.86 -7.06 33.27
CA GLN A 236 -0.02 -8.00 34.02
C GLN A 236 -0.80 -9.24 34.46
N VAL A 237 -2.05 -9.05 34.90
CA VAL A 237 -2.93 -10.18 35.25
C VAL A 237 -3.20 -11.04 34.02
N TYR A 238 -3.56 -10.44 32.90
CA TYR A 238 -3.84 -11.17 31.66
C TYR A 238 -2.61 -11.83 31.06
N TYR A 239 -1.41 -11.34 31.32
CA TYR A 239 -0.16 -11.96 30.85
C TYR A 239 -0.05 -13.44 31.26
N HIS A 240 -0.56 -13.80 32.44
CA HIS A 240 -0.56 -15.18 32.89
C HIS A 240 -1.54 -16.09 32.14
N PHE A 241 -2.50 -15.51 31.42
CA PHE A 241 -3.49 -16.25 30.63
C PHE A 241 -3.17 -16.31 29.13
N TYR A 242 -2.38 -15.33 28.62
CA TYR A 242 -1.99 -15.26 27.21
C TYR A 242 -0.57 -15.77 27.02
N THR A 243 -0.44 -16.99 26.54
CA THR A 243 0.87 -17.64 26.29
C THR A 243 1.55 -17.14 25.00
N SER A 244 0.80 -16.52 24.09
CA SER A 244 1.29 -16.07 22.78
C SER A 244 1.80 -14.63 22.75
N VAL A 245 1.78 -13.90 23.89
CA VAL A 245 2.17 -12.49 23.96
C VAL A 245 3.43 -12.34 24.80
N CYS A 246 4.47 -11.74 24.21
CA CYS A 246 5.67 -11.37 24.95
C CYS A 246 5.38 -10.20 25.90
N SER A 247 6.05 -10.16 27.07
CA SER A 247 5.89 -9.11 28.07
C SER A 247 6.07 -7.70 27.53
N GLU A 248 6.97 -7.53 26.56
CA GLU A 248 7.28 -6.25 25.90
C GLU A 248 6.08 -5.66 25.15
N TYR A 249 5.13 -6.49 24.72
CA TYR A 249 4.01 -6.10 23.88
C TYR A 249 2.66 -5.98 24.61
N LEU A 250 2.63 -6.26 25.90
CA LEU A 250 1.41 -6.20 26.70
C LEU A 250 0.69 -4.86 26.60
N TYR A 251 1.43 -3.77 26.81
CA TYR A 251 0.88 -2.41 26.78
C TYR A 251 0.68 -1.86 25.37
N GLY A 252 1.29 -2.50 24.38
CA GLY A 252 1.17 -2.16 22.97
C GLY A 252 0.17 -3.02 22.19
N ALA A 253 -0.52 -3.96 22.86
CA ALA A 253 -1.43 -4.89 22.19
C ALA A 253 -2.52 -4.17 21.39
N GLY A 254 -2.59 -4.40 20.11
CA GLY A 254 -3.52 -3.72 19.21
C GLY A 254 -3.01 -2.40 18.63
N LEU A 255 -1.95 -1.81 19.14
CA LEU A 255 -1.35 -0.62 18.57
C LEU A 255 -0.51 -1.01 17.33
N PRO A 256 -0.63 -0.25 16.25
CA PRO A 256 -0.22 -0.73 14.94
C PRO A 256 1.28 -0.85 14.69
N ILE A 257 2.11 -0.16 15.44
CA ILE A 257 3.49 0.08 15.04
C ILE A 257 4.52 -0.46 16.05
N THR A 258 4.07 -0.93 17.21
CA THR A 258 4.95 -1.25 18.34
C THR A 258 5.87 -2.45 18.15
N GLN A 259 5.40 -3.52 17.51
CA GLN A 259 6.16 -4.77 17.45
C GLN A 259 7.20 -4.81 16.33
N TRP A 260 7.04 -3.95 15.33
CA TRP A 260 7.66 -4.14 14.04
C TRP A 260 8.93 -3.38 13.83
N VAL A 261 8.89 -2.23 14.36
CA VAL A 261 9.90 -1.23 14.16
C VAL A 261 11.19 -1.57 14.90
N THR A 262 11.10 -2.12 16.09
CA THR A 262 12.28 -2.48 16.90
C THR A 262 13.04 -3.68 16.35
N SER A 263 12.37 -4.68 15.77
CA SER A 263 13.07 -5.86 15.23
C SER A 263 13.69 -5.64 13.85
N TYR A 264 13.09 -4.80 13.01
CA TYR A 264 13.59 -4.54 11.66
C TYR A 264 14.75 -3.54 11.64
N VAL A 265 14.66 -2.51 12.46
CA VAL A 265 15.72 -1.48 12.61
C VAL A 265 17.03 -2.08 13.15
N ALA A 266 16.95 -3.08 14.03
CA ALA A 266 18.15 -3.76 14.54
C ALA A 266 18.92 -4.54 13.48
N LYS A 267 18.33 -4.88 12.33
CA LYS A 267 18.97 -5.66 11.26
C LYS A 267 19.58 -4.81 10.14
N VAL A 268 19.23 -3.52 10.02
CA VAL A 268 19.72 -2.63 8.96
C VAL A 268 20.79 -1.71 9.53
N GLU A 269 21.95 -2.25 9.79
CA GLU A 269 23.06 -1.57 10.48
C GLU A 269 23.66 -0.34 9.75
N HIS A 270 23.39 -0.14 8.47
CA HIS A 270 24.09 0.89 7.68
C HIS A 270 23.33 2.22 7.53
N ASP A 271 22.06 2.30 7.91
CA ASP A 271 21.25 3.54 7.73
C ASP A 271 20.33 3.81 8.92
N THR A 272 20.76 3.47 10.11
CA THR A 272 19.97 3.52 11.36
C THR A 272 19.39 4.90 11.67
N LYS A 273 20.09 5.99 11.34
CA LYS A 273 19.61 7.35 11.64
C LYS A 273 18.40 7.78 10.81
N SER A 274 18.34 7.45 9.52
CA SER A 274 17.21 7.85 8.66
C SER A 274 15.95 7.02 8.93
N TYR A 275 16.11 5.73 9.24
CA TYR A 275 14.99 4.85 9.58
C TYR A 275 14.36 5.20 10.93
N TRP A 276 15.12 5.46 11.96
CA TRP A 276 14.62 5.92 13.26
C TRP A 276 13.82 7.21 13.14
N TYR A 277 14.28 8.15 12.31
CA TYR A 277 13.58 9.41 12.08
C TYR A 277 12.22 9.20 11.41
N ASN A 278 12.12 8.32 10.42
CA ASN A 278 10.88 8.00 9.72
C ASN A 278 9.84 7.29 10.60
N ILE A 279 10.26 6.47 11.54
CA ILE A 279 9.37 5.75 12.45
C ILE A 279 8.61 6.69 13.37
N TYR A 280 9.27 7.67 13.96
CA TYR A 280 8.58 8.65 14.80
C TYR A 280 7.53 9.44 14.03
N VAL A 281 7.71 9.66 12.74
CA VAL A 281 6.74 10.32 11.87
C VAL A 281 5.42 9.54 11.83
N TYR A 282 5.46 8.20 11.78
CA TYR A 282 4.25 7.37 11.76
C TYR A 282 3.42 7.44 13.05
N TRP A 283 4.02 7.77 14.18
CA TRP A 283 3.32 7.96 15.45
C TRP A 283 2.62 9.30 15.56
N VAL A 284 3.05 10.32 14.81
CA VAL A 284 2.53 11.69 14.98
C VAL A 284 1.02 11.78 14.79
N PRO A 285 0.38 11.21 13.75
CA PRO A 285 -1.07 11.25 13.64
C PRO A 285 -1.80 10.59 14.81
N PHE A 286 -1.23 9.52 15.36
CA PHE A 286 -1.78 8.82 16.50
C PHE A 286 -1.67 9.66 17.77
N VAL A 287 -0.52 10.29 18.01
CA VAL A 287 -0.31 11.22 19.13
C VAL A 287 -1.24 12.43 19.00
N VAL A 288 -1.39 12.99 17.80
CA VAL A 288 -2.33 14.09 17.53
C VAL A 288 -3.77 13.66 17.79
N LEU A 289 -4.15 12.43 17.44
CA LEU A 289 -5.46 11.87 17.78
C LEU A 289 -5.68 11.88 19.30
N MET A 290 -4.72 11.41 20.08
CA MET A 290 -4.81 11.39 21.54
C MET A 290 -4.87 12.81 22.13
N LEU A 291 -3.98 13.70 21.67
CA LEU A 291 -3.95 15.10 22.10
C LEU A 291 -5.23 15.86 21.71
N SER A 292 -5.89 15.49 20.62
CA SER A 292 -7.15 16.11 20.23
C SER A 292 -8.26 15.89 21.28
N PHE A 293 -8.31 14.71 21.88
CA PHE A 293 -9.25 14.44 22.98
C PHE A 293 -8.93 15.24 24.24
N VAL A 294 -7.65 15.37 24.59
CA VAL A 294 -7.21 16.24 25.69
C VAL A 294 -7.59 17.70 25.39
N GLY A 295 -7.32 18.17 24.16
CA GLY A 295 -7.70 19.52 23.73
C GLY A 295 -9.20 19.78 23.79
N LEU A 296 -10.02 18.82 23.36
CA LEU A 296 -11.48 18.88 23.46
C LEU A 296 -11.94 18.94 24.94
N CYS A 297 -11.31 18.19 25.83
CA CYS A 297 -11.56 18.30 27.27
C CYS A 297 -11.22 19.70 27.79
N VAL A 298 -10.06 20.26 27.40
CA VAL A 298 -9.66 21.61 27.80
C VAL A 298 -10.64 22.66 27.27
N CYS A 299 -11.14 22.53 26.04
CA CYS A 299 -12.17 23.40 25.49
C CYS A 299 -13.45 23.45 26.34
N MET A 300 -13.77 22.35 27.06
CA MET A 300 -14.92 22.35 27.98
C MET A 300 -14.73 23.30 29.17
N LEU A 301 -13.49 23.50 29.63
CA LEU A 301 -13.19 24.45 30.74
C LEU A 301 -13.44 25.90 30.34
N PHE A 302 -13.22 26.23 29.07
CA PHE A 302 -13.37 27.58 28.52
C PHE A 302 -14.71 27.81 27.81
N ARG A 303 -15.65 26.88 27.90
CA ARG A 303 -16.93 26.88 27.17
C ARG A 303 -17.72 28.18 27.33
N ALA A 304 -17.80 28.72 28.54
CA ALA A 304 -18.52 29.97 28.83
C ALA A 304 -17.88 31.15 28.08
N ARG A 305 -16.54 31.26 28.12
CA ARG A 305 -15.77 32.33 27.47
C ARG A 305 -15.84 32.26 25.94
N LEU A 306 -15.76 31.07 25.37
CA LEU A 306 -15.86 30.83 23.94
C LEU A 306 -17.27 31.15 23.39
N ARG A 307 -18.32 31.04 24.23
CA ARG A 307 -19.70 31.29 23.82
C ARG A 307 -20.00 32.80 23.58
N GLU A 308 -19.25 33.69 24.22
CA GLU A 308 -19.44 35.12 24.15
C GLU A 308 -18.64 35.81 23.02
N ASP A 309 -17.52 35.21 22.59
CA ASP A 309 -16.64 35.79 21.57
C ASP A 309 -17.05 35.40 20.14
N SER A 310 -17.69 36.33 19.43
CA SER A 310 -18.14 36.12 18.06
C SER A 310 -16.98 36.06 17.04
N LYS A 311 -15.79 36.59 17.35
CA LYS A 311 -14.61 36.53 16.46
C LYS A 311 -13.84 35.24 16.61
N ALA A 312 -13.83 34.66 17.81
CA ALA A 312 -13.12 33.40 18.08
C ALA A 312 -13.60 32.24 17.18
N LYS A 313 -14.88 32.19 16.80
CA LYS A 313 -15.42 31.14 15.91
C LYS A 313 -14.75 31.13 14.52
N TYR A 314 -14.44 32.31 13.96
CA TYR A 314 -13.80 32.39 12.65
C TYR A 314 -12.33 32.01 12.71
N LEU A 315 -11.64 32.42 13.79
CA LEU A 315 -10.26 32.00 14.02
C LEU A 315 -10.16 30.49 14.17
N VAL A 316 -11.01 29.87 14.97
CA VAL A 316 -11.07 28.43 15.16
C VAL A 316 -11.39 27.71 13.86
N ALA A 317 -12.37 28.19 13.08
CA ALA A 317 -12.69 27.61 11.79
C ALA A 317 -11.51 27.65 10.82
N ALA A 318 -10.86 28.82 10.70
CA ALA A 318 -9.68 28.98 9.85
C ALA A 318 -8.51 28.08 10.30
N SER A 319 -8.27 27.99 11.62
CA SER A 319 -7.21 27.14 12.18
C SER A 319 -7.48 25.66 11.92
N VAL A 320 -8.73 25.17 12.04
CA VAL A 320 -9.08 23.78 11.76
C VAL A 320 -8.94 23.46 10.28
N VAL A 321 -9.36 24.37 9.39
CA VAL A 321 -9.19 24.18 7.94
C VAL A 321 -7.71 24.15 7.57
N LEU A 322 -6.93 25.10 8.10
CA LEU A 322 -5.49 25.16 7.86
C LEU A 322 -4.81 23.87 8.39
N TYR A 323 -5.16 23.44 9.59
CA TYR A 323 -4.69 22.18 10.16
C TYR A 323 -5.04 21.01 9.23
N ALA A 324 -6.30 20.88 8.81
CA ALA A 324 -6.73 19.77 7.97
C ALA A 324 -5.95 19.71 6.64
N VAL A 325 -5.79 20.88 5.98
CA VAL A 325 -5.05 20.97 4.72
C VAL A 325 -3.56 20.63 4.92
N LEU A 326 -2.89 21.29 5.86
CA LEU A 326 -1.46 21.09 6.07
C LEU A 326 -1.15 19.68 6.60
N PHE A 327 -1.97 19.19 7.53
CA PHE A 327 -1.75 17.88 8.14
C PHE A 327 -1.95 16.75 7.12
N LEU A 328 -3.02 16.79 6.32
CA LEU A 328 -3.21 15.83 5.23
C LEU A 328 -2.15 15.99 4.14
N TRP A 329 -1.74 17.19 3.81
CA TRP A 329 -0.64 17.42 2.86
C TRP A 329 0.66 16.71 3.30
N VAL A 330 1.04 16.85 4.57
CA VAL A 330 2.27 16.29 5.11
C VAL A 330 2.18 14.77 5.27
N TYR A 331 1.03 14.27 5.74
CA TYR A 331 0.83 12.85 6.08
C TYR A 331 0.08 12.05 5.01
N TRP A 332 -0.11 12.58 3.81
CA TRP A 332 -0.59 11.81 2.68
C TRP A 332 0.59 11.27 1.88
N TYR A 333 0.76 9.94 1.88
CA TYR A 333 1.88 9.32 1.19
C TYR A 333 1.83 9.62 -0.31
N ASN A 334 2.85 10.33 -0.80
CA ASN A 334 2.89 10.83 -2.18
C ASN A 334 4.09 10.26 -2.93
N ASP A 335 4.02 8.98 -3.30
CA ASP A 335 5.01 8.30 -4.12
C ASP A 335 4.33 7.80 -5.42
N ASN A 336 4.82 8.27 -6.56
CA ASN A 336 4.26 7.93 -7.86
C ASN A 336 4.45 6.45 -8.19
N ASN A 337 5.63 5.87 -7.89
CA ASN A 337 5.89 4.46 -8.12
C ASN A 337 4.95 3.57 -7.31
N PHE A 338 4.74 3.87 -6.04
CA PHE A 338 3.80 3.13 -5.20
C PHE A 338 2.38 3.10 -5.78
N ARG A 339 1.90 4.23 -6.33
CA ARG A 339 0.60 4.30 -6.99
C ARG A 339 0.55 3.51 -8.28
N ILE A 340 1.61 3.59 -9.10
CA ILE A 340 1.74 2.83 -10.33
C ILE A 340 1.73 1.34 -10.03
N GLU A 341 2.52 0.87 -9.06
CA GLU A 341 2.57 -0.53 -8.64
C GLU A 341 1.19 -1.06 -8.21
N ASN A 342 0.46 -0.29 -7.40
CA ASN A 342 -0.89 -0.68 -6.99
C ASN A 342 -1.89 -0.72 -8.15
N ARG A 343 -1.82 0.25 -9.10
CA ARG A 343 -2.65 0.24 -10.32
C ARG A 343 -2.30 -0.94 -11.22
N GLN A 344 -1.01 -1.22 -11.40
CA GLN A 344 -0.55 -2.38 -12.15
C GLN A 344 -1.01 -3.68 -11.50
N ASN A 345 -0.86 -3.83 -10.18
CA ASN A 345 -1.31 -5.02 -9.46
C ASN A 345 -2.80 -5.28 -9.69
N LYS A 346 -3.64 -4.24 -9.51
CA LYS A 346 -5.07 -4.35 -9.76
C LYS A 346 -5.38 -4.73 -11.20
N ALA A 347 -4.75 -4.09 -12.18
CA ALA A 347 -4.93 -4.36 -13.59
C ALA A 347 -4.47 -5.79 -13.98
N MET A 348 -3.40 -6.32 -13.34
CA MET A 348 -2.94 -7.69 -13.55
C MET A 348 -3.97 -8.72 -13.04
N TRP A 349 -4.62 -8.48 -11.90
CA TRP A 349 -5.71 -9.31 -11.40
C TRP A 349 -6.98 -9.25 -12.28
N GLU A 350 -7.17 -8.13 -12.97
CA GLU A 350 -8.27 -7.93 -13.93
C GLU A 350 -7.88 -8.31 -15.38
N CYS A 351 -6.70 -8.88 -15.59
CA CYS A 351 -6.14 -9.25 -16.90
C CYS A 351 -6.08 -8.11 -17.92
N ARG A 352 -6.01 -6.85 -17.47
CA ARG A 352 -5.94 -5.65 -18.30
C ARG A 352 -4.48 -5.31 -18.65
N TRP A 353 -3.84 -6.19 -19.44
CA TRP A 353 -2.39 -6.17 -19.69
C TRP A 353 -1.89 -4.89 -20.37
N ARG A 354 -2.68 -4.28 -21.28
CA ARG A 354 -2.29 -3.01 -21.90
C ARG A 354 -2.23 -1.87 -20.89
N ASP A 355 -3.18 -1.81 -19.95
CA ASP A 355 -3.16 -0.82 -18.88
C ASP A 355 -1.92 -0.99 -17.97
N VAL A 356 -1.52 -2.25 -17.68
CA VAL A 356 -0.31 -2.53 -16.90
C VAL A 356 0.94 -1.94 -17.57
N ALA A 357 1.07 -2.10 -18.89
CA ALA A 357 2.17 -1.53 -19.67
C ALA A 357 2.09 0.01 -19.73
N ASP A 358 0.89 0.56 -19.98
CA ASP A 358 0.72 2.00 -20.11
C ASP A 358 0.99 2.76 -18.81
N TYR A 359 0.62 2.22 -17.65
CA TYR A 359 0.96 2.82 -16.35
C TYR A 359 2.48 2.95 -16.13
N ALA A 360 3.29 2.07 -16.70
CA ALA A 360 4.75 2.16 -16.58
C ALA A 360 5.34 3.38 -17.30
N LYS A 361 4.64 3.96 -18.27
CA LYS A 361 5.07 5.18 -18.98
C LYS A 361 5.08 6.41 -18.06
N ASP A 362 4.22 6.41 -17.05
CA ASP A 362 4.07 7.52 -16.10
C ASP A 362 5.20 7.54 -15.05
N ALA A 363 6.02 6.48 -14.96
CA ALA A 363 7.12 6.40 -14.01
C ALA A 363 8.38 7.05 -14.59
N GLN A 364 8.85 8.15 -14.01
CA GLN A 364 10.10 8.80 -14.44
C GLN A 364 11.33 7.94 -14.10
N VAL A 365 11.37 7.39 -12.89
CA VAL A 365 12.40 6.46 -12.41
C VAL A 365 11.68 5.27 -11.79
N PRO A 366 11.29 4.27 -12.61
CA PRO A 366 10.49 3.15 -12.15
C PRO A 366 11.25 2.26 -11.16
N THR A 367 10.53 1.70 -10.18
CA THR A 367 11.05 0.61 -9.35
C THR A 367 11.17 -0.67 -10.19
N ARG A 368 11.95 -1.64 -9.70
CA ARG A 368 12.04 -2.94 -10.37
C ARG A 368 10.68 -3.67 -10.45
N GLN A 369 9.77 -3.41 -9.49
CA GLN A 369 8.40 -3.93 -9.55
C GLN A 369 7.63 -3.39 -10.76
N VAL A 370 7.67 -2.08 -10.99
CA VAL A 370 7.02 -1.45 -12.16
C VAL A 370 7.56 -2.04 -13.46
N VAL A 371 8.89 -2.21 -13.55
CA VAL A 371 9.54 -2.78 -14.73
C VAL A 371 9.15 -4.24 -14.94
N MET A 372 9.16 -5.07 -13.90
CA MET A 372 8.80 -6.48 -14.01
C MET A 372 7.34 -6.68 -14.39
N ASN A 373 6.43 -5.89 -13.81
CA ASN A 373 5.01 -5.92 -14.17
C ASN A 373 4.80 -5.53 -15.65
N LYS A 374 5.49 -4.48 -16.12
CA LYS A 374 5.50 -4.07 -17.54
C LYS A 374 6.01 -5.21 -18.44
N ASN A 375 7.12 -5.84 -18.06
CA ASN A 375 7.69 -6.94 -18.86
C ASN A 375 6.70 -8.10 -19.00
N ILE A 376 6.05 -8.51 -17.90
CA ILE A 376 4.99 -9.53 -17.94
C ILE A 376 3.88 -9.12 -18.90
N ALA A 377 3.41 -7.89 -18.82
CA ALA A 377 2.34 -7.39 -19.68
C ALA A 377 2.73 -7.41 -21.15
N LEU A 378 3.95 -7.02 -21.49
CA LEU A 378 4.44 -7.03 -22.87
C LEU A 378 4.57 -8.45 -23.45
N PHE A 379 4.98 -9.43 -22.62
CA PHE A 379 4.96 -10.84 -23.03
C PHE A 379 3.53 -11.36 -23.23
N LYS A 380 2.60 -11.03 -22.32
CA LYS A 380 1.18 -11.40 -22.45
C LYS A 380 0.52 -10.82 -23.71
N LEU A 381 0.97 -9.63 -24.12
CA LEU A 381 0.49 -8.96 -25.35
C LEU A 381 1.22 -9.42 -26.62
N GLY A 382 2.31 -10.19 -26.51
CA GLY A 382 3.12 -10.63 -27.64
C GLY A 382 3.92 -9.50 -28.29
N VAL A 383 4.19 -8.40 -27.59
CA VAL A 383 4.88 -7.22 -28.15
C VAL A 383 6.25 -6.95 -27.49
N ALA A 384 6.70 -7.86 -26.63
CA ALA A 384 7.94 -7.68 -25.86
C ALA A 384 9.17 -7.44 -26.77
N GLY A 385 9.33 -8.19 -27.85
CA GLY A 385 10.42 -8.02 -28.79
C GLY A 385 10.44 -6.67 -29.53
N ALA A 386 9.30 -5.96 -29.56
CA ALA A 386 9.19 -4.66 -30.23
C ALA A 386 9.22 -3.48 -29.24
N GLU A 387 8.60 -3.62 -28.05
CA GLU A 387 8.32 -2.49 -27.15
C GLU A 387 9.12 -2.54 -25.84
N MET A 388 9.85 -3.63 -25.50
CA MET A 388 10.47 -3.84 -24.19
C MET A 388 11.32 -2.65 -23.71
N PHE A 389 12.13 -2.08 -24.60
CA PHE A 389 13.07 -1.01 -24.32
C PHE A 389 12.54 0.39 -24.68
N SER A 390 11.25 0.51 -25.00
CA SER A 390 10.58 1.81 -25.27
C SER A 390 9.94 2.43 -24.02
N TYR A 391 10.20 1.86 -22.87
CA TYR A 391 9.69 2.31 -21.57
C TYR A 391 10.85 2.71 -20.67
N PRO A 392 10.63 3.62 -19.71
CA PRO A 392 11.62 3.90 -18.69
C PRO A 392 12.00 2.62 -17.93
N ASP A 393 13.29 2.36 -17.75
CA ASP A 393 13.79 1.16 -17.06
C ASP A 393 14.34 1.45 -15.65
N GLY A 394 14.62 2.72 -15.36
CA GLY A 394 14.98 3.20 -14.04
C GLY A 394 16.36 2.76 -13.56
N SER A 395 16.49 2.62 -12.25
CA SER A 395 17.71 2.18 -11.59
C SER A 395 17.82 0.66 -11.54
N SER A 396 19.04 0.15 -11.53
CA SER A 396 19.33 -1.26 -11.25
C SER A 396 19.17 -1.62 -9.77
N ASP A 397 18.78 -0.68 -8.91
CA ASP A 397 18.53 -0.96 -7.51
C ASP A 397 17.31 -1.85 -7.36
N ILE A 398 17.51 -2.96 -6.66
CA ILE A 398 16.49 -3.98 -6.44
C ILE A 398 15.50 -3.64 -5.34
N LEU A 399 15.83 -2.67 -4.53
CA LEU A 399 15.02 -2.24 -3.40
C LEU A 399 14.07 -1.13 -3.83
N ALA A 400 12.81 -1.28 -3.46
CA ALA A 400 11.87 -0.17 -3.45
C ALA A 400 12.23 0.83 -2.32
N PRO A 401 11.65 2.03 -2.29
CA PRO A 401 11.75 2.91 -1.14
C PRO A 401 11.52 2.15 0.17
N MET A 402 12.20 2.55 1.25
CA MET A 402 12.11 1.93 2.57
C MET A 402 12.64 0.47 2.61
N SER A 403 13.52 0.09 1.70
CA SER A 403 14.12 -1.25 1.62
C SER A 403 13.11 -2.40 1.43
N VAL A 404 11.94 -2.12 0.88
CA VAL A 404 10.95 -3.15 0.54
C VAL A 404 11.43 -3.95 -0.66
N HIS A 405 11.59 -5.25 -0.48
CA HIS A 405 12.05 -6.13 -1.55
C HIS A 405 10.94 -6.44 -2.55
N LEU A 406 11.32 -6.60 -3.81
CA LEU A 406 10.42 -7.04 -4.89
C LEU A 406 9.72 -8.38 -4.56
N SER A 407 10.40 -9.29 -3.85
CA SER A 407 9.81 -10.55 -3.38
C SER A 407 8.56 -10.34 -2.51
N GLN A 408 8.52 -9.27 -1.71
CA GLN A 408 7.42 -8.93 -0.82
C GLN A 408 6.29 -8.20 -1.55
N THR A 409 6.63 -7.25 -2.44
CA THR A 409 5.63 -6.40 -3.11
C THR A 409 4.91 -7.11 -4.25
N GLY A 410 5.59 -7.92 -5.04
CA GLY A 410 5.01 -8.56 -6.22
C GLY A 410 5.70 -9.83 -6.69
N GLY A 411 6.67 -10.35 -5.92
CA GLY A 411 7.42 -11.54 -6.30
C GLY A 411 6.53 -12.75 -6.57
N LYS A 412 5.50 -12.95 -5.76
CA LYS A 412 4.54 -14.07 -5.91
C LYS A 412 3.88 -14.04 -7.28
N MET A 413 3.36 -12.89 -7.70
CA MET A 413 2.77 -12.68 -9.02
C MET A 413 3.82 -12.85 -10.12
N THR A 414 5.01 -12.29 -9.93
CA THR A 414 6.10 -12.38 -10.91
C THR A 414 6.53 -13.82 -11.12
N TYR A 415 6.84 -14.57 -10.07
CA TYR A 415 7.19 -15.99 -10.18
C TYR A 415 6.07 -16.81 -10.83
N TYR A 416 4.83 -16.59 -10.42
CA TYR A 416 3.68 -17.26 -11.03
C TYR A 416 3.60 -17.03 -12.54
N GLN A 417 3.70 -15.78 -13.01
CA GLN A 417 3.60 -15.46 -14.44
C GLN A 417 4.77 -16.01 -15.26
N TYR A 418 5.96 -16.14 -14.66
CA TYR A 418 7.11 -16.78 -15.29
C TYR A 418 7.16 -18.31 -15.12
N GLY A 419 6.06 -18.95 -14.73
CA GLY A 419 5.97 -20.40 -14.61
C GLY A 419 6.81 -21.00 -13.48
N LYS A 420 7.17 -20.21 -12.47
CA LYS A 420 7.92 -20.65 -11.29
C LYS A 420 6.98 -20.84 -10.10
N PHE A 421 6.15 -21.90 -10.19
CA PHE A 421 5.05 -22.14 -9.26
C PHE A 421 5.53 -22.44 -7.84
N ASN A 422 6.60 -23.24 -7.69
CA ASN A 422 7.18 -23.56 -6.39
C ASN A 422 7.76 -22.32 -5.69
N TYR A 423 8.36 -21.40 -6.43
CA TYR A 423 8.84 -20.13 -5.87
C TYR A 423 7.68 -19.22 -5.45
N SER A 424 6.64 -19.11 -6.29
CA SER A 424 5.44 -18.34 -5.94
C SER A 424 4.79 -18.90 -4.68
N TYR A 425 4.66 -20.22 -4.57
CA TYR A 425 4.11 -20.91 -3.41
C TYR A 425 4.98 -20.73 -2.15
N ARG A 426 6.30 -20.90 -2.27
CA ARG A 426 7.24 -20.71 -1.18
C ARG A 426 7.10 -19.31 -0.56
N TRP A 427 7.08 -18.27 -1.39
CA TRP A 427 6.89 -16.90 -0.89
C TRP A 427 5.52 -16.66 -0.28
N CYS A 428 4.48 -17.36 -0.73
CA CYS A 428 3.19 -17.33 -0.05
C CYS A 428 3.29 -17.93 1.37
N MET A 429 4.01 -19.02 1.53
CA MET A 429 4.18 -19.68 2.82
C MET A 429 5.07 -18.88 3.77
N GLU A 430 6.20 -18.37 3.29
CA GLU A 430 7.13 -17.58 4.10
C GLU A 430 6.44 -16.29 4.61
N ASP A 431 5.77 -15.56 3.72
CA ASP A 431 5.04 -14.36 4.09
C ASP A 431 3.82 -14.68 4.99
N ALA A 432 3.16 -15.83 4.80
CA ALA A 432 2.06 -16.23 5.68
C ALA A 432 2.52 -16.55 7.11
N VAL A 433 3.72 -17.11 7.27
CA VAL A 433 4.33 -17.34 8.59
C VAL A 433 4.72 -16.02 9.25
N GLU A 434 5.27 -15.08 8.48
CA GLU A 434 5.75 -13.80 9.02
C GLU A 434 4.61 -12.80 9.31
N TYR A 435 3.63 -12.69 8.38
CA TYR A 435 2.58 -11.65 8.40
C TYR A 435 1.18 -12.19 8.63
N GLY A 436 1.00 -13.49 8.74
CA GLY A 436 -0.30 -14.16 8.73
C GLY A 436 -0.88 -14.34 7.31
N TRP A 437 -1.92 -15.17 7.23
CA TRP A 437 -2.60 -15.42 5.96
C TRP A 437 -3.30 -14.16 5.43
N ARG A 438 -3.15 -13.92 4.12
CA ARG A 438 -3.75 -12.81 3.39
C ARG A 438 -4.44 -13.32 2.12
N TYR A 439 -5.42 -12.61 1.60
CA TYR A 439 -6.11 -13.02 0.37
C TYR A 439 -5.15 -13.20 -0.81
N GLU A 440 -4.19 -12.30 -0.97
CA GLU A 440 -3.15 -12.42 -1.99
C GLU A 440 -2.40 -13.75 -1.89
N TYR A 441 -1.97 -14.14 -0.68
CA TYR A 441 -1.20 -15.37 -0.49
C TYR A 441 -2.04 -16.60 -0.77
N LEU A 442 -3.28 -16.63 -0.27
CA LEU A 442 -4.23 -17.73 -0.51
C LEU A 442 -4.53 -17.90 -2.00
N LYS A 443 -4.75 -16.80 -2.74
CA LYS A 443 -5.00 -16.84 -4.18
C LYS A 443 -3.78 -17.36 -4.96
N HIS A 444 -2.59 -16.82 -4.65
CA HIS A 444 -1.37 -17.27 -5.32
C HIS A 444 -1.03 -18.72 -5.00
N ALA A 445 -1.18 -19.15 -3.74
CA ALA A 445 -0.98 -20.54 -3.35
C ALA A 445 -1.95 -21.49 -4.09
N ALA A 446 -3.25 -21.13 -4.14
CA ALA A 446 -4.25 -21.93 -4.85
C ALA A 446 -3.91 -22.10 -6.33
N ARG A 447 -3.65 -21.01 -7.06
CA ARG A 447 -3.41 -21.06 -8.51
C ARG A 447 -2.02 -21.63 -8.86
N SER A 448 -1.00 -21.38 -8.05
CA SER A 448 0.33 -21.96 -8.28
C SER A 448 0.29 -23.48 -8.13
N MET A 449 -0.40 -23.99 -7.11
CA MET A 449 -0.56 -25.42 -6.91
C MET A 449 -1.50 -26.06 -7.93
N LEU A 450 -2.52 -25.33 -8.42
CA LEU A 450 -3.35 -25.75 -9.54
C LEU A 450 -2.51 -26.03 -10.78
N LEU A 451 -1.66 -25.06 -11.19
CA LEU A 451 -0.85 -25.20 -12.40
C LEU A 451 0.36 -26.11 -12.24
N ALA A 452 0.81 -26.35 -11.00
CA ALA A 452 1.81 -27.38 -10.68
C ALA A 452 1.24 -28.81 -10.67
N GLY A 453 -0.09 -29.00 -10.85
CA GLY A 453 -0.75 -30.29 -10.79
C GLY A 453 -1.04 -30.80 -9.37
N GLU A 454 -0.74 -30.00 -8.35
CA GLU A 454 -0.94 -30.34 -6.92
C GLU A 454 -2.38 -30.03 -6.48
N TYR A 455 -3.35 -30.67 -7.12
CA TYR A 455 -4.78 -30.39 -6.97
C TYR A 455 -5.30 -30.50 -5.54
N ARG A 456 -4.79 -31.48 -4.76
CA ARG A 456 -5.21 -31.65 -3.36
C ARG A 456 -4.77 -30.47 -2.49
N LEU A 457 -3.60 -29.91 -2.78
CA LEU A 457 -3.09 -28.76 -2.05
C LEU A 457 -3.81 -27.48 -2.50
N ALA A 458 -4.04 -27.32 -3.80
CA ALA A 458 -4.85 -26.21 -4.34
C ALA A 458 -6.25 -26.18 -3.70
N GLN A 459 -6.91 -27.36 -3.56
CA GLN A 459 -8.25 -27.47 -2.96
C GLN A 459 -8.29 -26.96 -1.52
N ARG A 460 -7.24 -27.16 -0.71
CA ARG A 460 -7.19 -26.62 0.66
C ARG A 460 -7.32 -25.10 0.71
N TYR A 461 -6.62 -24.40 -0.17
CA TYR A 461 -6.70 -22.92 -0.25
C TYR A 461 -8.01 -22.45 -0.83
N VAL A 462 -8.55 -23.18 -1.80
CA VAL A 462 -9.89 -22.94 -2.36
C VAL A 462 -10.95 -23.07 -1.26
N ASP A 463 -10.89 -24.09 -0.41
CA ASP A 463 -11.86 -24.30 0.68
C ASP A 463 -11.83 -23.16 1.70
N ILE A 464 -10.65 -22.61 1.99
CA ILE A 464 -10.52 -21.41 2.83
C ILE A 464 -11.18 -20.20 2.14
N LEU A 465 -10.86 -19.95 0.87
CA LEU A 465 -11.39 -18.79 0.13
C LEU A 465 -12.91 -18.88 -0.12
N LYS A 466 -13.48 -20.08 -0.19
CA LYS A 466 -14.94 -20.30 -0.26
C LYS A 466 -15.69 -19.81 0.99
N ARG A 467 -15.00 -19.66 2.13
CA ARG A 467 -15.54 -19.14 3.38
C ARG A 467 -15.41 -17.62 3.49
N THR A 468 -15.07 -16.92 2.39
CA THR A 468 -15.00 -15.45 2.31
C THR A 468 -16.21 -14.88 1.56
N ILE A 469 -16.50 -13.59 1.71
CA ILE A 469 -17.63 -12.97 0.99
C ILE A 469 -17.27 -12.77 -0.49
N PHE A 470 -16.16 -12.10 -0.78
CA PHE A 470 -15.90 -11.59 -2.13
C PHE A 470 -15.07 -12.56 -2.98
N TYR A 471 -14.26 -13.43 -2.39
CA TYR A 471 -13.43 -14.38 -3.14
C TYR A 471 -14.07 -15.75 -3.36
N ARG A 472 -15.31 -15.97 -2.83
CA ARG A 472 -16.04 -17.22 -3.01
C ARG A 472 -16.29 -17.60 -4.47
N ALA A 473 -16.61 -16.60 -5.32
CA ALA A 473 -16.88 -16.84 -6.74
C ALA A 473 -15.60 -17.29 -7.46
N TRP A 474 -14.49 -16.58 -7.25
CA TRP A 474 -13.18 -16.93 -7.78
C TRP A 474 -12.72 -18.32 -7.29
N ALA A 475 -12.92 -18.62 -6.01
CA ALA A 475 -12.56 -19.93 -5.45
C ALA A 475 -13.35 -21.07 -6.11
N LYS A 476 -14.63 -20.87 -6.41
CA LYS A 476 -15.45 -21.86 -7.14
C LYS A 476 -14.96 -22.06 -8.58
N GLU A 477 -14.47 -21.00 -9.21
CA GLU A 477 -13.89 -21.09 -10.55
C GLU A 477 -12.60 -21.93 -10.52
N ILE A 478 -11.69 -21.72 -9.55
CA ILE A 478 -10.50 -22.54 -9.37
C ILE A 478 -10.89 -23.99 -9.06
N GLU A 479 -11.92 -24.21 -8.22
CA GLU A 479 -12.41 -25.57 -7.94
C GLU A 479 -12.94 -26.27 -9.21
N ASN A 480 -13.53 -25.54 -10.14
CA ASN A 480 -13.95 -26.09 -11.42
C ASN A 480 -12.75 -26.57 -12.26
N TYR A 481 -11.62 -25.83 -12.27
CA TYR A 481 -10.40 -26.26 -12.93
C TYR A 481 -9.77 -27.47 -12.26
N ILE A 482 -9.84 -27.59 -10.92
CA ILE A 482 -9.39 -28.78 -10.19
C ILE A 482 -10.19 -30.02 -10.61
N LYS A 483 -11.51 -29.89 -10.79
CA LYS A 483 -12.40 -30.97 -11.19
C LYS A 483 -12.30 -31.32 -12.67
N ASN A 484 -11.93 -30.35 -13.51
CA ASN A 484 -11.85 -30.46 -14.96
C ASN A 484 -10.51 -29.91 -15.49
N PRO A 485 -9.38 -30.63 -15.26
CA PRO A 485 -8.04 -30.15 -15.62
C PRO A 485 -7.87 -29.79 -17.10
N ASP A 486 -8.61 -30.43 -18.00
CA ASP A 486 -8.57 -30.16 -19.44
C ASP A 486 -8.96 -28.71 -19.81
N LEU A 487 -9.63 -28.00 -18.90
CA LEU A 487 -9.97 -26.58 -19.07
C LEU A 487 -8.78 -25.66 -18.82
N ILE A 488 -7.77 -26.12 -18.08
CA ILE A 488 -6.61 -25.31 -17.69
C ILE A 488 -5.85 -24.87 -18.95
N GLU A 489 -5.55 -25.79 -19.86
CA GLU A 489 -4.84 -25.49 -21.11
C GLU A 489 -5.61 -24.58 -22.07
N LYS A 490 -6.94 -24.60 -21.97
CA LYS A 490 -7.84 -23.80 -22.81
C LYS A 490 -8.05 -22.37 -22.25
N THR A 491 -7.57 -22.10 -21.05
CA THR A 491 -7.78 -20.83 -20.34
C THR A 491 -6.65 -19.85 -20.65
N ASN A 492 -6.95 -18.78 -21.34
CA ASN A 492 -5.95 -17.79 -21.77
C ASN A 492 -5.16 -17.14 -20.61
N GLU A 493 -5.76 -17.02 -19.43
CA GLU A 493 -5.07 -16.53 -18.23
C GLU A 493 -3.84 -17.40 -17.90
N PHE A 494 -3.95 -18.72 -18.05
CA PHE A 494 -2.93 -19.69 -17.71
C PHE A 494 -1.90 -19.96 -18.82
N ALA A 495 -2.16 -19.49 -20.03
CA ALA A 495 -1.35 -19.81 -21.21
C ALA A 495 0.14 -19.41 -21.03
N MET A 496 0.44 -18.17 -20.60
CA MET A 496 1.82 -17.75 -20.38
C MET A 496 2.53 -18.52 -19.25
N PRO A 497 1.97 -18.64 -18.04
CA PRO A 497 2.58 -19.43 -16.98
C PRO A 497 2.88 -20.87 -17.40
N LEU A 498 1.96 -21.54 -18.10
CA LEU A 498 2.15 -22.91 -18.56
C LEU A 498 3.22 -23.03 -19.64
N GLN A 499 3.26 -22.11 -20.62
CA GLN A 499 4.28 -22.09 -21.66
C GLN A 499 5.69 -21.81 -21.10
N LEU A 500 5.80 -21.12 -19.98
CA LEU A 500 7.06 -20.82 -19.30
C LEU A 500 7.38 -21.82 -18.19
N PHE A 501 6.45 -22.72 -17.87
CA PHE A 501 6.67 -23.81 -16.93
C PHE A 501 7.59 -24.82 -17.57
N CYS A 502 8.85 -24.71 -17.21
CA CYS A 502 9.90 -25.59 -17.69
C CYS A 502 10.51 -26.31 -16.50
N TYR A 503 10.57 -27.62 -16.62
CA TYR A 503 11.19 -28.46 -15.64
C TYR A 503 12.73 -28.36 -15.72
N PRO A 504 13.45 -28.33 -14.58
CA PRO A 504 12.92 -28.37 -13.23
C PRO A 504 12.60 -26.97 -12.66
N ASP A 505 11.44 -26.86 -11.98
CA ASP A 505 11.11 -25.74 -11.13
C ASP A 505 11.68 -26.00 -9.71
N GLU A 506 12.99 -26.22 -9.65
CA GLU A 506 13.70 -26.53 -8.41
C GLU A 506 13.88 -25.28 -7.57
N LEU A 507 13.60 -25.40 -6.26
CA LEU A 507 13.93 -24.36 -5.30
C LEU A 507 15.46 -24.29 -5.15
N SER A 508 16.01 -23.12 -5.38
CA SER A 508 17.42 -22.83 -5.15
C SER A 508 17.59 -21.85 -3.99
N VAL A 509 18.81 -21.70 -3.53
CA VAL A 509 19.16 -20.77 -2.48
C VAL A 509 19.09 -19.33 -3.04
N ASP A 510 18.60 -18.40 -2.21
CA ASP A 510 18.61 -16.94 -2.42
C ASP A 510 17.93 -16.47 -3.72
N ASP A 511 16.62 -16.46 -3.70
CA ASP A 511 15.71 -15.98 -4.74
C ASP A 511 15.06 -14.63 -4.38
N SER A 512 15.58 -13.93 -3.37
CA SER A 512 15.08 -12.60 -2.97
C SER A 512 15.27 -11.55 -4.06
N PHE A 513 16.27 -11.74 -4.92
CA PHE A 513 16.56 -10.91 -6.09
C PHE A 513 15.79 -11.39 -7.33
N VAL A 514 14.47 -11.32 -7.28
CA VAL A 514 13.53 -11.93 -8.25
C VAL A 514 13.93 -11.71 -9.71
N GLU A 515 14.20 -10.47 -10.13
CA GLU A 515 14.55 -10.16 -11.51
C GLU A 515 15.92 -10.76 -11.92
N ALA A 516 16.93 -10.62 -11.06
CA ALA A 516 18.25 -11.17 -11.31
C ALA A 516 18.20 -12.70 -11.40
N PHE A 517 17.42 -13.33 -10.51
CA PHE A 517 17.20 -14.76 -10.51
C PHE A 517 16.52 -15.24 -11.80
N LEU A 518 15.37 -14.65 -12.18
CA LEU A 518 14.62 -15.04 -13.36
C LEU A 518 15.45 -14.86 -14.63
N THR A 519 16.06 -13.71 -14.83
CA THR A 519 16.90 -13.46 -16.02
C THR A 519 18.12 -14.39 -16.10
N LYS A 520 18.62 -14.86 -14.95
CA LYS A 520 19.70 -15.88 -14.91
C LYS A 520 19.16 -17.27 -15.27
N LYS A 521 17.99 -17.65 -14.76
CA LYS A 521 17.39 -18.98 -15.02
C LYS A 521 16.99 -19.15 -16.48
N PHE A 522 16.36 -18.15 -17.08
CA PHE A 522 15.96 -18.20 -18.50
C PHE A 522 17.14 -18.18 -19.49
N LYS A 523 18.36 -17.92 -19.04
CA LYS A 523 19.56 -18.12 -19.86
C LYS A 523 19.75 -19.59 -20.27
N TYR A 524 19.30 -20.54 -19.47
CA TYR A 524 19.34 -21.97 -19.79
C TYR A 524 18.08 -22.33 -20.56
N VAL A 525 18.28 -22.76 -21.81
CA VAL A 525 17.19 -23.08 -22.73
C VAL A 525 17.20 -24.60 -22.96
N PRO A 526 16.31 -25.36 -22.30
CA PRO A 526 16.14 -26.79 -22.56
C PRO A 526 15.70 -27.10 -24.00
N GLU A 527 15.73 -28.35 -24.39
CA GLU A 527 15.14 -28.79 -25.64
C GLU A 527 13.62 -28.81 -25.58
N GLY A 528 12.94 -28.59 -26.70
CA GLY A 528 11.49 -28.66 -26.79
C GLY A 528 10.71 -27.54 -26.07
N VAL A 529 11.35 -26.40 -25.80
CA VAL A 529 10.68 -25.25 -25.19
C VAL A 529 9.75 -24.54 -26.17
N THR A 530 8.80 -23.77 -25.62
CA THR A 530 7.86 -23.00 -26.43
C THR A 530 8.51 -21.76 -27.08
N PRO A 531 7.96 -21.22 -28.18
CA PRO A 531 8.43 -19.96 -28.77
C PRO A 531 8.47 -18.82 -27.74
N LEU A 532 7.48 -18.72 -26.86
CA LEU A 532 7.45 -17.71 -25.80
C LEU A 532 8.63 -17.88 -24.82
N TYR A 533 9.02 -19.11 -24.50
CA TYR A 533 10.20 -19.34 -23.66
C TYR A 533 11.48 -18.79 -24.32
N LEU A 534 11.65 -19.00 -25.62
CA LEU A 534 12.78 -18.46 -26.40
C LEU A 534 12.78 -16.92 -26.41
N GLU A 535 11.61 -16.30 -26.54
CA GLU A 535 11.48 -14.83 -26.46
C GLU A 535 11.87 -14.31 -25.07
N VAL A 536 11.41 -14.94 -24.00
CA VAL A 536 11.77 -14.58 -22.62
C VAL A 536 13.27 -14.80 -22.38
N ALA A 537 13.82 -15.89 -22.89
CA ALA A 537 15.24 -16.19 -22.79
C ALA A 537 16.10 -15.16 -23.54
N LEU A 538 15.73 -14.83 -24.77
CA LEU A 538 16.43 -13.85 -25.60
C LEU A 538 16.40 -12.46 -24.97
N THR A 539 15.24 -12.04 -24.50
CA THR A 539 15.07 -10.77 -23.76
C THR A 539 15.89 -10.76 -22.48
N SER A 540 15.93 -11.87 -21.74
CA SER A 540 16.74 -12.01 -20.52
C SER A 540 18.23 -11.86 -20.82
N ALA A 541 18.73 -12.44 -21.92
CA ALA A 541 20.12 -12.26 -22.35
C ALA A 541 20.41 -10.79 -22.71
N MET A 542 19.48 -10.11 -23.35
CA MET A 542 19.58 -8.68 -23.67
C MET A 542 19.61 -7.81 -22.40
N ILE A 543 18.70 -8.02 -21.47
CA ILE A 543 18.66 -7.30 -20.18
C ILE A 543 19.96 -7.48 -19.40
N ARG A 544 20.53 -8.67 -19.44
CA ARG A 544 21.82 -8.98 -18.79
C ARG A 544 23.04 -8.51 -19.60
N LYS A 545 22.86 -8.02 -20.81
CA LYS A 545 23.94 -7.65 -21.76
C LYS A 545 24.91 -8.81 -22.00
N ASP A 546 24.39 -10.05 -22.01
CA ASP A 546 25.15 -11.27 -22.21
C ASP A 546 25.18 -11.65 -23.71
N GLN A 547 26.20 -11.19 -24.39
CA GLN A 547 26.36 -11.41 -25.83
C GLN A 547 26.44 -12.89 -26.21
N LYS A 548 27.15 -13.71 -25.43
CA LYS A 548 27.28 -15.14 -25.70
C LYS A 548 25.95 -15.88 -25.60
N ALA A 549 25.19 -15.60 -24.55
CA ALA A 549 23.85 -16.16 -24.38
C ALA A 549 22.90 -15.67 -25.48
N PHE A 550 22.99 -14.38 -25.85
CA PHE A 550 22.16 -13.79 -26.91
C PHE A 550 22.34 -14.55 -28.24
N TRP A 551 23.59 -14.77 -28.69
CA TRP A 551 23.85 -15.46 -29.96
C TRP A 551 23.36 -16.89 -29.94
N TYR A 552 23.63 -17.63 -28.89
CA TYR A 552 23.16 -19.02 -28.74
C TYR A 552 21.62 -19.12 -28.77
N ILE A 553 20.93 -18.22 -28.04
CA ILE A 553 19.48 -18.24 -27.97
C ILE A 553 18.88 -17.73 -29.29
N LEU A 554 19.48 -16.70 -29.92
CA LEU A 554 19.03 -16.18 -31.23
C LEU A 554 19.08 -17.24 -32.29
N GLU A 555 20.15 -18.04 -32.37
CA GLU A 555 20.27 -19.15 -33.30
C GLU A 555 19.13 -20.14 -33.16
N ARG A 556 18.83 -20.53 -31.93
CA ARG A 556 17.69 -21.40 -31.63
C ARG A 556 16.35 -20.75 -31.97
N TYR A 557 16.15 -19.49 -31.64
CA TYR A 557 14.94 -18.75 -31.99
C TYR A 557 14.71 -18.68 -33.50
N LEU A 558 15.75 -18.45 -34.27
CA LEU A 558 15.67 -18.44 -35.74
C LEU A 558 15.35 -19.82 -36.34
N ASN A 559 15.92 -20.87 -35.79
CA ASN A 559 15.72 -22.25 -36.26
C ASN A 559 14.36 -22.81 -35.89
N GLU A 560 13.90 -22.55 -34.64
CA GLU A 560 12.67 -23.14 -34.10
C GLU A 560 11.42 -22.30 -34.45
N CYS A 561 11.53 -20.96 -34.41
CA CYS A 561 10.39 -20.07 -34.66
C CYS A 561 10.30 -19.61 -36.14
N GLN A 562 11.38 -19.70 -36.90
CA GLN A 562 11.48 -19.30 -38.33
C GLN A 562 10.81 -17.96 -38.64
N PRO A 563 11.11 -16.86 -37.92
CA PRO A 563 10.45 -15.60 -38.11
C PRO A 563 10.77 -15.02 -39.49
N THR A 564 9.78 -14.51 -40.18
CA THR A 564 9.97 -13.79 -41.48
C THR A 564 10.72 -12.48 -41.28
N LYS A 565 10.53 -11.83 -40.13
CA LYS A 565 11.17 -10.57 -39.74
C LYS A 565 11.39 -10.59 -38.20
N LEU A 566 12.57 -10.14 -37.79
CA LEU A 566 12.83 -9.97 -36.36
C LEU A 566 12.10 -8.74 -35.79
N PRO A 567 11.58 -8.79 -34.54
CA PRO A 567 11.13 -7.62 -33.79
C PRO A 567 12.21 -6.55 -33.67
N LYS A 568 11.81 -5.28 -33.52
CA LYS A 568 12.70 -4.11 -33.53
C LYS A 568 13.88 -4.27 -32.55
N ASN A 569 13.61 -4.63 -31.29
CA ASN A 569 14.64 -4.70 -30.26
C ASN A 569 15.66 -5.83 -30.53
N TYR A 570 15.22 -6.93 -31.14
CA TYR A 570 16.12 -8.02 -31.52
C TYR A 570 17.01 -7.63 -32.67
N GLN A 571 16.49 -6.86 -33.64
CA GLN A 571 17.31 -6.28 -34.72
C GLN A 571 18.36 -5.34 -34.16
N GLU A 572 17.99 -4.46 -33.23
CA GLU A 572 18.88 -3.52 -32.55
C GLU A 572 19.99 -4.24 -31.77
N ALA A 573 19.64 -5.28 -31.01
CA ALA A 573 20.61 -6.08 -30.28
C ALA A 573 21.57 -6.82 -31.23
N LEU A 574 21.05 -7.43 -32.29
CA LEU A 574 21.83 -8.16 -33.28
C LEU A 574 22.90 -7.25 -33.91
N ILE A 575 22.51 -6.11 -34.45
CA ILE A 575 23.45 -5.21 -35.11
C ILE A 575 24.43 -4.56 -34.13
N LEU A 576 23.99 -4.25 -32.88
CA LEU A 576 24.85 -3.73 -31.86
C LEU A 576 25.93 -4.74 -31.48
N PHE A 577 25.57 -5.98 -31.22
CA PHE A 577 26.52 -7.02 -30.80
C PHE A 577 27.49 -7.38 -31.92
N LEU A 578 27.07 -7.36 -33.20
CA LEU A 578 28.00 -7.51 -34.34
C LEU A 578 29.06 -6.39 -34.38
N ASN A 579 28.63 -5.15 -34.13
CA ASN A 579 29.56 -4.01 -34.10
C ASN A 579 30.53 -4.05 -32.92
N LEU A 580 30.09 -4.57 -31.77
CA LEU A 580 30.91 -4.69 -30.55
C LEU A 580 31.92 -5.87 -30.65
N ASP A 581 31.50 -6.96 -31.30
CA ASP A 581 32.33 -8.18 -31.44
C ASP A 581 33.46 -8.04 -32.48
N LYS A 582 33.32 -7.11 -33.39
CA LYS A 582 34.27 -6.86 -34.50
C LYS A 582 34.69 -8.14 -35.28
N GLY A 583 33.80 -9.15 -35.31
CA GLY A 583 34.02 -10.41 -36.03
C GLY A 583 34.92 -11.42 -35.27
N ASN A 584 35.18 -11.22 -33.99
CA ASN A 584 36.06 -12.11 -33.21
C ASN A 584 35.40 -13.44 -32.81
N THR A 585 34.08 -13.43 -32.57
CA THR A 585 33.36 -14.61 -32.02
C THR A 585 32.29 -15.11 -33.00
N VAL A 586 31.58 -14.19 -33.65
CA VAL A 586 30.47 -14.50 -34.60
C VAL A 586 30.70 -13.78 -35.91
N SER A 587 30.80 -14.57 -36.98
CA SER A 587 30.90 -14.06 -38.35
C SER A 587 29.61 -14.37 -39.10
N VAL A 588 28.84 -13.33 -39.42
CA VAL A 588 27.64 -13.44 -40.27
C VAL A 588 27.84 -12.61 -41.55
N GLY A 589 27.41 -13.18 -42.66
CA GLY A 589 27.53 -12.48 -43.96
C GLY A 589 26.55 -11.29 -44.10
N PRO A 590 26.86 -10.33 -45.00
CA PRO A 590 25.97 -9.19 -45.25
C PRO A 590 24.53 -9.58 -45.58
N ALA A 591 24.34 -10.67 -46.34
CA ALA A 591 23.02 -11.20 -46.69
C ALA A 591 22.16 -11.58 -45.46
N PHE A 592 22.78 -12.05 -44.40
CA PHE A 592 22.07 -12.34 -43.14
C PHE A 592 21.59 -11.05 -42.47
N VAL A 593 22.44 -10.03 -42.41
CA VAL A 593 22.08 -8.73 -41.85
C VAL A 593 20.95 -8.08 -42.63
N ASP A 594 21.04 -8.09 -43.98
CA ASP A 594 20.01 -7.51 -44.85
C ASP A 594 18.67 -8.26 -44.74
N LYS A 595 18.70 -9.56 -44.48
CA LYS A 595 17.49 -10.36 -44.25
C LYS A 595 16.78 -9.99 -42.97
N PHE A 596 17.51 -9.80 -41.86
CA PHE A 596 16.93 -9.71 -40.53
C PHE A 596 16.92 -8.30 -39.91
N VAL A 597 17.75 -7.38 -40.42
CA VAL A 597 17.88 -6.00 -39.90
C VAL A 597 17.42 -4.98 -40.93
N SER A 598 16.42 -4.22 -40.58
CA SER A 598 15.90 -3.15 -41.43
C SER A 598 16.92 -2.00 -41.61
N LYS A 599 16.92 -1.37 -42.77
CA LYS A 599 17.77 -0.20 -43.07
C LYS A 599 17.52 0.98 -42.10
N SER A 600 16.31 1.08 -41.51
CA SER A 600 15.98 2.10 -40.52
C SER A 600 16.73 1.88 -39.21
N VAL A 601 16.84 0.63 -38.74
CA VAL A 601 17.60 0.27 -37.52
C VAL A 601 19.10 0.46 -37.78
N GLN A 602 19.61 0.09 -38.94
CA GLN A 602 21.02 0.31 -39.30
C GLN A 602 21.39 1.81 -39.28
N ARG A 603 20.61 2.66 -39.92
CA ARG A 603 20.81 4.12 -39.92
C ARG A 603 20.71 4.72 -38.53
N ARG A 604 19.81 4.19 -37.69
CA ARG A 604 19.64 4.67 -36.31
C ARG A 604 20.86 4.35 -35.47
N LEU A 605 21.47 3.17 -35.62
CA LEU A 605 22.73 2.81 -34.98
C LEU A 605 23.88 3.69 -35.47
N GLU A 606 24.01 3.90 -36.82
CA GLU A 606 25.03 4.77 -37.40
C GLU A 606 24.95 6.19 -36.81
N SER A 607 23.74 6.74 -36.75
CA SER A 607 23.47 8.05 -36.14
C SER A 607 23.83 8.08 -34.65
N PHE A 608 23.48 7.04 -33.89
CA PHE A 608 23.86 6.89 -32.48
C PHE A 608 25.39 6.91 -32.32
N VAL A 609 26.10 6.09 -33.08
CA VAL A 609 27.58 6.01 -33.04
C VAL A 609 28.22 7.32 -33.51
N ALA A 610 27.68 7.98 -34.54
CA ALA A 610 28.19 9.29 -34.97
C ALA A 610 28.04 10.35 -33.85
N LYS A 611 26.90 10.33 -33.13
CA LYS A 611 26.65 11.25 -32.02
C LYS A 611 27.61 11.03 -30.86
N THR A 612 28.02 9.78 -30.56
CA THR A 612 28.99 9.49 -29.47
C THR A 612 30.36 10.13 -29.69
N LYS A 613 30.76 10.36 -30.93
CA LYS A 613 32.05 11.01 -31.27
C LYS A 613 32.17 12.41 -30.67
N ASN A 614 31.04 13.12 -30.55
CA ASN A 614 30.98 14.48 -30.00
C ASN A 614 31.19 14.53 -28.47
N TYR A 615 31.10 13.39 -27.77
CA TYR A 615 31.19 13.28 -26.32
C TYR A 615 32.37 12.41 -25.87
N LYS A 616 33.39 12.32 -26.70
CA LYS A 616 34.57 11.51 -26.45
C LYS A 616 35.28 11.94 -25.15
N GLY A 617 35.43 11.01 -24.21
CA GLY A 617 36.06 11.27 -22.90
C GLY A 617 35.08 11.51 -21.75
N MET A 618 33.76 11.70 -22.02
CA MET A 618 32.74 11.76 -20.96
C MET A 618 32.39 10.35 -20.46
N LYS A 619 31.98 10.26 -19.18
CA LYS A 619 31.47 9.01 -18.63
C LYS A 619 30.08 8.71 -19.17
N GLU A 620 29.74 7.43 -19.30
CA GLU A 620 28.42 6.98 -19.82
C GLU A 620 27.23 7.64 -19.10
N ALA A 621 27.29 7.74 -17.77
CA ALA A 621 26.23 8.38 -16.98
C ALA A 621 26.05 9.88 -17.27
N GLU A 622 27.14 10.57 -17.64
CA GLU A 622 27.11 11.99 -18.00
C GLU A 622 26.60 12.22 -19.43
N MET A 623 26.79 11.22 -20.30
CA MET A 623 26.30 11.27 -21.70
C MET A 623 24.81 10.96 -21.82
N ALA A 624 24.23 10.17 -20.93
CA ALA A 624 22.84 9.69 -21.00
C ALA A 624 21.80 10.79 -21.27
N PRO A 625 21.83 11.97 -20.65
CA PRO A 625 20.87 13.03 -20.92
C PRO A 625 20.87 13.55 -22.35
N TYR A 626 22.02 13.51 -23.02
CA TYR A 626 22.18 13.98 -24.39
C TYR A 626 21.66 12.96 -25.44
N PHE A 627 21.44 11.72 -25.03
CA PHE A 627 20.98 10.63 -25.89
C PHE A 627 19.51 10.25 -25.71
N LYS A 628 18.72 11.09 -25.05
CA LYS A 628 17.28 10.83 -24.85
C LYS A 628 16.49 10.60 -26.14
N ASP A 629 16.96 11.10 -27.28
CA ASP A 629 16.34 10.83 -28.60
C ASP A 629 16.39 9.33 -28.99
N TYR A 630 17.16 8.53 -28.25
CA TYR A 630 17.33 7.09 -28.44
C TYR A 630 16.81 6.26 -27.28
N ASP A 631 16.09 6.85 -26.32
CA ASP A 631 15.63 6.19 -25.10
C ASP A 631 14.64 5.04 -25.34
N ASP A 632 14.06 4.99 -26.57
CA ASP A 632 13.20 3.92 -27.06
C ASP A 632 13.97 2.77 -27.74
N THR A 633 15.30 2.71 -27.62
CA THR A 633 16.17 1.73 -28.29
C THR A 633 16.93 0.86 -27.31
N TYR A 634 17.28 -0.35 -27.75
CA TYR A 634 18.20 -1.22 -27.03
C TYR A 634 19.61 -0.61 -26.91
N PHE A 635 20.02 0.26 -27.85
CA PHE A 635 21.31 0.96 -27.78
C PHE A 635 21.41 1.82 -26.52
N TYR A 636 20.38 2.60 -26.25
CA TYR A 636 20.32 3.42 -25.04
C TYR A 636 20.36 2.56 -23.77
N PHE A 637 19.54 1.52 -23.74
CA PHE A 637 19.52 0.57 -22.62
C PHE A 637 20.92 -0.04 -22.39
N TYR A 638 21.59 -0.49 -23.46
CA TYR A 638 22.88 -1.15 -23.36
C TYR A 638 23.97 -0.27 -22.76
N PHE A 639 24.08 0.99 -23.19
CA PHE A 639 25.15 1.87 -22.77
C PHE A 639 24.83 2.66 -21.49
N PHE A 640 23.59 3.10 -21.30
CA PHE A 640 23.26 4.08 -20.26
C PHE A 640 22.47 3.50 -19.08
N ILE A 641 21.82 2.36 -19.22
CA ILE A 641 21.15 1.70 -18.12
C ILE A 641 22.13 0.71 -17.46
N ARG A 642 22.23 0.74 -16.12
CA ARG A 642 23.13 -0.14 -15.39
C ARG A 642 22.72 -1.61 -15.53
N LYS A 643 23.69 -2.54 -15.48
CA LYS A 643 23.42 -3.97 -15.35
C LYS A 643 22.65 -4.25 -14.07
N ILE A 644 21.72 -5.20 -14.14
CA ILE A 644 21.05 -5.72 -12.96
C ILE A 644 22.11 -6.32 -12.02
N ARG A 645 22.04 -5.97 -10.75
CA ARG A 645 22.89 -6.59 -9.73
C ARG A 645 22.57 -8.07 -9.65
N THR A 646 23.60 -8.89 -9.67
CA THR A 646 23.49 -10.35 -9.68
C THR A 646 23.89 -10.99 -8.35
N ASN A 647 24.33 -10.17 -7.39
CA ASN A 647 24.78 -10.63 -6.07
C ASN A 647 23.95 -10.01 -4.97
#